data_1d78822018356e6174b9cde49724c62e
#
_entry.id   1d78822018356e6174b9cde49724c62e
#
_cell.length_a   1.000
_cell.length_b   1.000
_cell.length_c   1.000
_cell.angle_alpha   90.00
_cell.angle_beta   90.00
_cell.angle_gamma   90.00
#
_symmetry.space_group_name_H-M   'P 1'
#
loop_
_entity.id
_entity.type
_entity.pdbx_description
1 polymer ?
#
loop_
_entity_poly.entity_id
_entity_poly.type
_entity_poly.pdbx_seq_one_letter_code
_entity_poly.pdbx_strand_id
1 'polypeptide(L)'
;MKRLFAILIILVATAQITLASVRVEYVVPQPTSVQSGNGEFVISGKSCLVYSGAVRDAALYMLEYLPFKQILSSSKVMPGDVQLTINRFMAEEQYRLEVTKDNICITGGSYAGVFNGVQTLMQLMPVEVYKKSAKFPISVPCCVIEDSPKFGYRGFMLDVARTWIDASRVKRYIDLMAHLKLNKLHFHLTDDEGWRIEIKSHPELATIGGFRGGDSPVFPRYAKFDERWGGYYTQEELKDIVAYAAQRNIEVIPEIDMPGHSKALGAICRDILCNYTPNTSATNGLDIRNVWCAAKSSNYALIEDIIREMSQIFTSDYIHIGGDEVDMSQWKKCPDCQRLMAEHNLENEKQIEDYFIARVTEILARYGKQPAVWNEAIEGGLLPKTTRVHGWESTKKCLASTAKDYPTIVMPGEFFYFDMKQSASEPGHNWAAIFDSRKVLSFDFAKAGFTAEHMKSVAGIEASFFSEIFIAHNPETNEYLDYMLFPRLCALSEVAWSRNKRSWEQFSAAMNKAHFSRMDAMGVTYRLEPPKVTYASGVLAASVSDGSILYYTDERTGKSVKYNKPITTTEPHNYSFESRRGTGKSKTTGSTEYFATLKPAVTVTTSIPCSSRTPITNAAKYGNSIVRTTRAAKSGDWIEYRFEKPLKCREIYAQTGHIHLRRCHFLAGYVEVSYDGENFTRVAELTDGGAAVVSDKAIYALRIVATSRSDAENQVVIQSLKIK
;
A
#
# COMPACT_ATOMS: atom_id res chain seq x y z
N MET A 1 47.85 -23.78 29.11
CA MET A 1 46.45 -24.20 28.95
C MET A 1 45.47 -23.41 29.82
N LYS A 2 45.66 -23.30 31.15
CA LYS A 2 44.71 -22.55 32.02
C LYS A 2 44.54 -21.05 31.70
N ARG A 3 45.57 -20.34 31.23
CA ARG A 3 45.46 -18.91 30.84
C ARG A 3 44.78 -18.71 29.49
N LEU A 4 44.88 -19.62 28.53
CA LEU A 4 44.12 -19.58 27.27
C LEU A 4 42.62 -19.84 27.50
N PHE A 5 42.26 -20.71 28.43
CA PHE A 5 40.86 -20.99 28.77
C PHE A 5 40.18 -19.78 29.43
N ALA A 6 40.90 -19.04 30.30
CA ALA A 6 40.38 -17.82 30.94
C ALA A 6 40.16 -16.68 29.92
N ILE A 7 41.03 -16.54 28.93
CA ILE A 7 40.87 -15.53 27.86
C ILE A 7 39.71 -15.91 26.93
N LEU A 8 39.51 -17.19 26.63
CA LEU A 8 38.42 -17.66 25.78
C LEU A 8 37.04 -17.45 26.47
N ILE A 9 36.96 -17.70 27.78
CA ILE A 9 35.73 -17.47 28.56
C ILE A 9 35.41 -15.99 28.66
N ILE A 10 36.41 -15.12 28.83
CA ILE A 10 36.20 -13.66 28.86
C ILE A 10 35.77 -13.12 27.50
N LEU A 11 36.37 -13.63 26.39
CA LEU A 11 35.97 -13.25 25.02
C LEU A 11 34.55 -13.72 24.67
N VAL A 12 34.16 -14.90 25.10
CA VAL A 12 32.79 -15.43 24.91
C VAL A 12 31.78 -14.64 25.75
N ALA A 13 32.11 -14.31 27.00
CA ALA A 13 31.24 -13.52 27.87
C ALA A 13 31.09 -12.09 27.36
N THR A 14 32.17 -11.45 26.88
CA THR A 14 32.10 -10.11 26.29
C THR A 14 31.36 -10.09 24.96
N ALA A 15 31.49 -11.13 24.13
CA ALA A 15 30.73 -11.27 22.87
C ALA A 15 29.22 -11.48 23.14
N GLN A 16 28.85 -12.24 24.17
CA GLN A 16 27.44 -12.39 24.57
C GLN A 16 26.84 -11.09 25.14
N ILE A 17 27.57 -10.36 25.95
CA ILE A 17 27.12 -9.07 26.48
C ILE A 17 26.95 -8.05 25.33
N THR A 18 27.82 -8.04 24.34
CA THR A 18 27.73 -7.15 23.19
C THR A 18 26.53 -7.51 22.27
N LEU A 19 26.21 -8.79 22.12
CA LEU A 19 25.04 -9.24 21.36
C LEU A 19 23.72 -8.95 22.06
N ALA A 20 23.68 -9.00 23.39
CA ALA A 20 22.48 -8.70 24.17
C ALA A 20 22.13 -7.20 24.16
N SER A 21 23.12 -6.31 24.31
CA SER A 21 22.93 -4.86 24.21
C SER A 21 22.45 -4.41 22.81
N VAL A 22 22.90 -5.07 21.77
CA VAL A 22 22.51 -4.78 20.37
C VAL A 22 21.01 -5.00 20.13
N ARG A 23 20.34 -5.93 20.80
CA ARG A 23 18.90 -6.19 20.56
C ARG A 23 18.01 -5.06 21.06
N VAL A 24 18.32 -4.47 22.21
CA VAL A 24 17.48 -3.44 22.84
C VAL A 24 17.47 -2.14 22.03
N GLU A 25 18.61 -1.81 21.40
CA GLU A 25 18.75 -0.62 20.56
C GLU A 25 17.99 -0.70 19.22
N TYR A 26 17.60 -1.91 18.77
CA TYR A 26 17.00 -2.14 17.46
C TYR A 26 15.53 -2.56 17.51
N VAL A 27 14.82 -2.14 18.57
CA VAL A 27 13.35 -2.24 18.63
C VAL A 27 12.75 -1.20 17.70
N VAL A 28 11.78 -1.60 16.85
CA VAL A 28 11.06 -0.73 15.90
C VAL A 28 9.56 -0.81 16.22
N PRO A 29 8.87 0.31 16.42
CA PRO A 29 9.35 1.68 16.55
C PRO A 29 10.20 1.91 17.82
N GLN A 30 11.04 2.98 17.78
CA GLN A 30 11.93 3.31 18.87
C GLN A 30 11.17 3.66 20.15
N PRO A 31 11.46 2.99 21.27
CA PRO A 31 10.87 3.35 22.54
C PRO A 31 11.36 4.73 23.06
N THR A 32 10.55 5.33 23.92
CA THR A 32 10.84 6.65 24.54
C THR A 32 12.06 6.61 25.44
N SER A 33 12.20 5.55 26.25
CA SER A 33 13.34 5.37 27.17
C SER A 33 13.78 3.91 27.18
N VAL A 34 15.09 3.70 27.11
CA VAL A 34 15.73 2.39 27.13
C VAL A 34 16.92 2.42 28.07
N GLN A 35 16.94 1.55 29.07
CA GLN A 35 18.04 1.33 30.00
C GLN A 35 18.50 -0.13 29.86
N SER A 36 19.67 -0.36 29.33
CA SER A 36 20.26 -1.70 29.24
C SER A 36 20.73 -2.17 30.62
N GLY A 37 20.39 -3.41 30.99
CA GLY A 37 20.86 -4.08 32.18
C GLY A 37 22.00 -5.07 31.88
N ASN A 38 22.56 -5.65 32.96
CA ASN A 38 23.62 -6.64 32.84
C ASN A 38 23.05 -8.07 32.86
N GLY A 39 23.36 -8.87 31.86
CA GLY A 39 22.97 -10.27 31.74
C GLY A 39 21.66 -10.48 30.96
N GLU A 40 21.11 -11.68 31.09
CA GLU A 40 19.92 -12.12 30.39
C GLU A 40 18.98 -12.86 31.34
N PHE A 41 17.69 -12.78 31.07
CA PHE A 41 16.69 -13.67 31.61
C PHE A 41 16.47 -14.86 30.65
N VAL A 42 16.34 -16.06 31.21
CA VAL A 42 16.12 -17.28 30.41
C VAL A 42 14.71 -17.81 30.65
N ILE A 43 13.84 -17.64 29.65
CA ILE A 43 12.53 -18.30 29.66
C ILE A 43 12.78 -19.80 29.42
N SER A 44 12.30 -20.63 30.33
CA SER A 44 12.49 -22.09 30.32
C SER A 44 11.16 -22.85 30.26
N GLY A 45 11.20 -24.14 30.08
CA GLY A 45 10.02 -24.99 30.17
C GLY A 45 9.32 -25.04 31.54
N LYS A 46 9.92 -24.43 32.59
CA LYS A 46 9.35 -24.27 33.95
C LYS A 46 8.75 -22.87 34.15
N SER A 47 9.03 -21.92 33.28
CA SER A 47 8.50 -20.56 33.35
C SER A 47 6.99 -20.56 33.13
N CYS A 48 6.27 -19.82 33.97
CA CYS A 48 4.84 -19.59 33.79
C CYS A 48 4.59 -18.20 33.16
N LEU A 49 3.53 -18.12 32.37
CA LEU A 49 2.99 -16.86 31.92
C LEU A 49 1.87 -16.45 32.89
N VAL A 50 2.11 -15.39 33.67
CA VAL A 50 1.21 -14.92 34.71
C VAL A 50 0.53 -13.64 34.25
N TYR A 51 -0.77 -13.54 34.40
CA TYR A 51 -1.50 -12.32 34.06
C TYR A 51 -2.46 -11.89 35.19
N SER A 52 -2.70 -10.60 35.30
CA SER A 52 -3.67 -10.03 36.24
C SER A 52 -4.59 -9.02 35.56
N GLY A 53 -5.88 -9.06 35.95
CA GLY A 53 -6.88 -8.18 35.35
C GLY A 53 -7.26 -8.58 33.92
N ALA A 54 -7.66 -7.61 33.10
CA ALA A 54 -8.25 -7.80 31.78
C ALA A 54 -7.19 -7.96 30.65
N VAL A 55 -6.08 -8.69 30.90
CA VAL A 55 -5.00 -8.87 29.92
C VAL A 55 -4.81 -10.34 29.49
N ARG A 56 -5.82 -11.16 29.73
CA ARG A 56 -5.81 -12.57 29.34
C ARG A 56 -5.54 -12.76 27.83
N ASP A 57 -6.12 -11.94 26.98
CA ASP A 57 -5.97 -12.06 25.54
C ASP A 57 -4.55 -11.72 25.07
N ALA A 58 -3.85 -10.78 25.73
CA ALA A 58 -2.42 -10.55 25.50
C ALA A 58 -1.57 -11.76 25.87
N ALA A 59 -1.93 -12.47 26.95
CA ALA A 59 -1.27 -13.72 27.32
C ALA A 59 -1.57 -14.85 26.31
N LEU A 60 -2.81 -14.96 25.84
CA LEU A 60 -3.17 -15.92 24.78
C LEU A 60 -2.43 -15.63 23.46
N TYR A 61 -2.30 -14.35 23.10
CA TYR A 61 -1.49 -13.95 21.94
C TYR A 61 -0.03 -14.43 22.07
N MET A 62 0.59 -14.29 23.25
CA MET A 62 1.94 -14.82 23.47
C MET A 62 2.04 -16.34 23.29
N LEU A 63 0.99 -17.11 23.60
CA LEU A 63 0.97 -18.56 23.39
C LEU A 63 0.97 -18.96 21.90
N GLU A 64 0.58 -18.06 21.00
CA GLU A 64 0.70 -18.33 19.55
C GLU A 64 2.16 -18.47 19.12
N TYR A 65 3.10 -17.84 19.85
CA TYR A 65 4.52 -17.74 19.51
C TYR A 65 5.44 -18.52 20.47
N LEU A 66 5.02 -18.68 21.72
CA LEU A 66 5.87 -19.20 22.81
C LEU A 66 5.23 -20.43 23.46
N PRO A 67 5.98 -21.51 23.66
CA PRO A 67 5.44 -22.79 24.11
C PRO A 67 5.29 -22.86 25.65
N PHE A 68 4.71 -21.82 26.28
CA PHE A 68 4.39 -21.89 27.71
C PHE A 68 3.41 -23.03 28.00
N LYS A 69 3.74 -23.83 29.01
CA LYS A 69 2.87 -24.96 29.45
C LYS A 69 1.80 -24.49 30.42
N GLN A 70 2.01 -23.38 31.12
CA GLN A 70 1.11 -22.87 32.12
C GLN A 70 0.86 -21.39 31.93
N ILE A 71 -0.40 -21.00 31.99
CA ILE A 71 -0.89 -19.65 32.03
C ILE A 71 -1.72 -19.48 33.29
N LEU A 72 -1.36 -18.53 34.16
CA LEU A 72 -1.95 -18.37 35.46
C LEU A 72 -2.57 -17.00 35.65
N SER A 73 -3.81 -16.96 36.11
CA SER A 73 -4.43 -15.70 36.56
C SER A 73 -4.02 -15.47 38.02
N SER A 74 -3.03 -14.58 38.23
CA SER A 74 -2.50 -14.27 39.55
C SER A 74 -1.83 -12.89 39.59
N SER A 75 -1.84 -12.24 40.73
CA SER A 75 -0.99 -11.07 41.03
C SER A 75 0.37 -11.44 41.61
N LYS A 76 0.56 -12.72 42.03
CA LYS A 76 1.81 -13.19 42.62
C LYS A 76 2.73 -13.70 41.50
N VAL A 77 3.94 -13.19 41.45
CA VAL A 77 5.01 -13.58 40.53
C VAL A 77 6.05 -14.38 41.28
N MET A 78 6.50 -15.46 40.67
CA MET A 78 7.60 -16.26 41.19
C MET A 78 8.87 -16.01 40.38
N PRO A 79 10.06 -16.21 40.92
CA PRO A 79 11.27 -16.22 40.10
C PRO A 79 11.14 -17.23 38.94
N GLY A 80 11.49 -16.78 37.75
CA GLY A 80 11.35 -17.58 36.53
C GLY A 80 10.10 -17.27 35.69
N ASP A 81 9.18 -16.43 36.18
CA ASP A 81 7.92 -16.12 35.52
C ASP A 81 7.99 -14.90 34.58
N VAL A 82 7.04 -14.87 33.64
CA VAL A 82 6.73 -13.69 32.79
C VAL A 82 5.37 -13.15 33.22
N GLN A 83 5.32 -11.89 33.68
CA GLN A 83 4.09 -11.27 34.18
C GLN A 83 3.56 -10.19 33.27
N LEU A 84 2.23 -10.18 33.09
CA LEU A 84 1.44 -9.14 32.43
C LEU A 84 0.46 -8.53 33.42
N THR A 85 0.52 -7.20 33.64
CA THR A 85 -0.31 -6.53 34.63
C THR A 85 -0.72 -5.12 34.21
N ILE A 86 -1.81 -4.62 34.78
CA ILE A 86 -2.31 -3.25 34.57
C ILE A 86 -2.02 -2.38 35.80
N ASN A 87 -1.51 -1.17 35.52
CA ASN A 87 -1.44 -0.07 36.48
C ASN A 87 -2.24 1.11 35.94
N ARG A 88 -3.44 1.33 36.46
CA ARG A 88 -4.38 2.37 36.01
C ARG A 88 -3.90 3.83 36.27
N PHE A 89 -2.79 4.03 36.94
CA PHE A 89 -2.15 5.35 37.11
C PHE A 89 -1.25 5.72 35.93
N MET A 90 -0.96 4.78 35.03
CA MET A 90 -0.26 5.03 33.77
C MET A 90 -1.26 5.49 32.70
N ALA A 91 -0.78 6.22 31.69
CA ALA A 91 -1.59 6.55 30.53
C ALA A 91 -2.01 5.27 29.79
N GLU A 92 -3.14 5.32 29.09
CA GLU A 92 -3.81 4.15 28.52
C GLU A 92 -2.89 3.24 27.71
N GLU A 93 -2.14 3.78 26.75
CA GLU A 93 -1.21 3.02 25.90
C GLU A 93 0.23 2.99 26.42
N GLN A 94 0.51 3.62 27.56
CA GLN A 94 1.82 3.60 28.18
C GLN A 94 2.12 2.21 28.76
N TYR A 95 3.38 1.79 28.64
CA TYR A 95 3.88 0.57 29.30
C TYR A 95 5.28 0.73 29.86
N ARG A 96 5.60 -0.11 30.87
CA ARG A 96 6.93 -0.39 31.38
C ARG A 96 7.21 -1.88 31.20
N LEU A 97 8.26 -2.21 30.46
CA LEU A 97 8.83 -3.55 30.35
C LEU A 97 10.10 -3.61 31.19
N GLU A 98 10.14 -4.48 32.14
CA GLU A 98 11.31 -4.74 33.00
C GLU A 98 11.74 -6.20 32.85
N VAL A 99 12.96 -6.41 32.42
CA VAL A 99 13.60 -7.70 32.32
C VAL A 99 14.75 -7.74 33.31
N THR A 100 14.61 -8.52 34.36
CA THR A 100 15.63 -8.78 35.37
C THR A 100 16.22 -10.17 35.17
N LYS A 101 17.18 -10.59 35.99
CA LYS A 101 17.67 -11.99 35.96
C LYS A 101 16.65 -12.97 36.52
N ASP A 102 15.69 -12.49 37.32
CA ASP A 102 14.75 -13.30 38.08
C ASP A 102 13.39 -13.43 37.34
N ASN A 103 12.95 -12.39 36.64
CA ASN A 103 11.64 -12.37 35.96
C ASN A 103 11.55 -11.33 34.86
N ILE A 104 10.47 -11.41 34.08
CA ILE A 104 10.02 -10.38 33.13
C ILE A 104 8.70 -9.83 33.65
N CYS A 105 8.57 -8.51 33.71
CA CYS A 105 7.32 -7.84 34.04
C CYS A 105 6.95 -6.82 32.98
N ILE A 106 5.72 -6.91 32.45
CA ILE A 106 5.11 -5.91 31.59
C ILE A 106 3.94 -5.28 32.35
N THR A 107 4.06 -3.99 32.62
CA THR A 107 3.02 -3.20 33.25
C THR A 107 2.52 -2.15 32.27
N GLY A 108 1.22 -2.17 31.93
CA GLY A 108 0.59 -1.18 31.06
C GLY A 108 -0.50 -0.39 31.74
N GLY A 109 -0.86 0.79 31.22
CA GLY A 109 -1.98 1.59 31.72
C GLY A 109 -3.34 0.92 31.45
N SER A 110 -3.42 0.16 30.36
CA SER A 110 -4.59 -0.62 29.95
C SER A 110 -4.14 -1.90 29.24
N TYR A 111 -5.10 -2.64 28.67
CA TYR A 111 -4.82 -3.74 27.74
C TYR A 111 -3.87 -3.32 26.60
N ALA A 112 -4.13 -2.14 26.00
CA ALA A 112 -3.33 -1.59 24.91
C ALA A 112 -1.86 -1.38 25.32
N GLY A 113 -1.61 -0.81 26.50
CA GLY A 113 -0.25 -0.62 27.02
C GLY A 113 0.46 -1.97 27.22
N VAL A 114 -0.21 -2.96 27.83
CA VAL A 114 0.37 -4.30 28.00
C VAL A 114 0.66 -4.97 26.67
N PHE A 115 -0.25 -4.90 25.71
CA PHE A 115 -0.07 -5.50 24.39
C PHE A 115 1.11 -4.87 23.63
N ASN A 116 1.25 -3.53 23.68
CA ASN A 116 2.40 -2.81 23.11
C ASN A 116 3.73 -3.24 23.78
N GLY A 117 3.70 -3.48 25.10
CA GLY A 117 4.85 -4.03 25.84
C GLY A 117 5.19 -5.45 25.41
N VAL A 118 4.19 -6.31 25.13
CA VAL A 118 4.38 -7.66 24.57
C VAL A 118 5.07 -7.57 23.21
N GLN A 119 4.64 -6.67 22.31
CA GLN A 119 5.30 -6.50 21.00
C GLN A 119 6.77 -6.11 21.16
N THR A 120 7.08 -5.25 22.14
CA THR A 120 8.47 -4.90 22.44
C THR A 120 9.25 -6.09 23.00
N LEU A 121 8.70 -6.83 23.95
CA LEU A 121 9.34 -8.03 24.50
C LEU A 121 9.68 -9.04 23.38
N MET A 122 8.74 -9.30 22.47
CA MET A 122 8.97 -10.22 21.36
C MET A 122 10.12 -9.78 20.46
N GLN A 123 10.32 -8.48 20.27
CA GLN A 123 11.44 -7.97 19.48
C GLN A 123 12.80 -8.14 20.18
N LEU A 124 12.84 -8.34 21.48
CA LEU A 124 14.05 -8.64 22.24
C LEU A 124 14.43 -10.12 22.21
N MET A 125 13.51 -10.99 21.75
CA MET A 125 13.72 -12.44 21.64
C MET A 125 14.43 -12.81 20.34
N PRO A 126 14.99 -14.04 20.25
CA PRO A 126 15.49 -14.59 18.98
C PRO A 126 14.43 -14.61 17.89
N VAL A 127 14.84 -14.45 16.65
CA VAL A 127 13.94 -14.34 15.48
C VAL A 127 13.10 -15.60 15.24
N GLU A 128 13.54 -16.75 15.74
CA GLU A 128 12.82 -18.03 15.68
C GLU A 128 11.44 -17.97 16.32
N VAL A 129 11.21 -17.04 17.26
CA VAL A 129 9.91 -16.80 17.87
C VAL A 129 8.85 -16.46 16.81
N TYR A 130 9.21 -15.66 15.81
CA TYR A 130 8.30 -15.25 14.75
C TYR A 130 7.91 -16.38 13.77
N LYS A 131 8.64 -17.51 13.79
CA LYS A 131 8.27 -18.71 13.02
C LYS A 131 7.17 -19.52 13.70
N LYS A 132 6.68 -19.10 14.87
CA LYS A 132 5.70 -19.84 15.71
C LYS A 132 6.14 -21.28 16.02
N SER A 133 7.44 -21.54 16.02
CA SER A 133 8.06 -22.85 16.25
C SER A 133 9.21 -22.80 17.26
N ALA A 134 9.25 -21.76 18.06
CA ALA A 134 10.27 -21.56 19.07
C ALA A 134 10.24 -22.66 20.13
N LYS A 135 11.42 -22.99 20.66
CA LYS A 135 11.60 -23.95 21.74
C LYS A 135 12.35 -23.28 22.89
N PHE A 136 12.01 -23.69 24.10
CA PHE A 136 12.78 -23.26 25.27
C PHE A 136 14.15 -23.99 25.31
N PRO A 137 15.20 -23.35 25.85
CA PRO A 137 15.21 -22.04 26.50
C PRO A 137 15.28 -20.87 25.51
N ILE A 138 14.73 -19.70 25.91
CA ILE A 138 14.78 -18.44 25.14
C ILE A 138 15.42 -17.38 26.03
N SER A 139 16.52 -16.78 25.59
CA SER A 139 17.21 -15.70 26.29
C SER A 139 16.67 -14.33 25.88
N VAL A 140 16.45 -13.46 26.88
CA VAL A 140 16.01 -12.08 26.73
C VAL A 140 17.00 -11.17 27.49
N PRO A 141 17.56 -10.11 26.87
CA PRO A 141 18.51 -9.22 27.57
C PRO A 141 17.84 -8.47 28.71
N CYS A 142 18.52 -8.35 29.85
CA CYS A 142 18.06 -7.52 30.96
C CYS A 142 17.99 -6.06 30.54
N CYS A 143 16.84 -5.43 30.78
CA CYS A 143 16.61 -4.02 30.45
C CYS A 143 15.40 -3.46 31.18
N VAL A 144 15.28 -2.13 31.17
CA VAL A 144 14.05 -1.41 31.50
C VAL A 144 13.70 -0.53 30.33
N ILE A 145 12.46 -0.67 29.83
CA ILE A 145 11.92 0.13 28.73
C ILE A 145 10.64 0.81 29.25
N GLU A 146 10.60 2.13 29.16
CA GLU A 146 9.39 2.92 29.40
C GLU A 146 9.00 3.61 28.11
N ASP A 147 7.74 3.45 27.72
CA ASP A 147 7.32 3.85 26.38
C ASP A 147 5.85 4.23 26.33
N SER A 148 5.52 5.13 25.39
CA SER A 148 4.16 5.55 25.10
C SER A 148 4.10 6.15 23.68
N PRO A 149 2.98 6.03 22.96
CA PRO A 149 2.86 6.57 21.62
C PRO A 149 2.88 8.10 21.59
N LYS A 150 3.32 8.64 20.45
CA LYS A 150 3.21 10.07 20.14
C LYS A 150 1.77 10.43 19.76
N PHE A 151 1.09 9.59 18.98
CA PHE A 151 -0.29 9.77 18.54
C PHE A 151 -1.16 8.60 18.97
N GLY A 152 -2.41 8.89 19.37
CA GLY A 152 -3.43 7.89 19.71
C GLY A 152 -3.97 7.15 18.47
N TYR A 153 -4.01 7.81 17.31
CA TYR A 153 -4.39 7.19 16.05
C TYR A 153 -3.13 6.94 15.18
N ARG A 154 -2.86 5.69 14.86
CA ARG A 154 -1.72 5.24 14.05
C ARG A 154 -2.25 4.22 13.04
N GLY A 155 -2.64 4.73 11.85
CA GLY A 155 -3.44 3.99 10.89
C GLY A 155 -2.65 3.38 9.74
N PHE A 156 -3.26 2.34 9.19
CA PHE A 156 -2.96 1.84 7.85
C PHE A 156 -4.30 1.55 7.13
N MET A 157 -4.49 2.18 5.97
CA MET A 157 -5.62 1.94 5.11
C MET A 157 -5.29 0.87 4.08
N LEU A 158 -6.16 -0.12 3.95
CA LEU A 158 -6.05 -1.21 2.98
C LEU A 158 -7.27 -1.20 2.05
N ASP A 159 -7.02 -0.92 0.79
CA ASP A 159 -8.02 -1.03 -0.27
C ASP A 159 -8.16 -2.48 -0.72
N VAL A 160 -9.33 -3.05 -0.46
CA VAL A 160 -9.74 -4.38 -0.92
C VAL A 160 -10.81 -4.31 -2.02
N ALA A 161 -11.26 -3.10 -2.36
CA ALA A 161 -12.28 -2.87 -3.36
C ALA A 161 -11.70 -3.01 -4.78
N ARG A 162 -10.55 -2.37 -5.08
CA ARG A 162 -9.91 -2.47 -6.40
C ARG A 162 -9.24 -3.83 -6.61
N THR A 163 -8.64 -4.40 -5.56
CA THR A 163 -8.07 -5.75 -5.63
C THR A 163 -8.57 -6.57 -4.45
N TRP A 164 -9.27 -7.67 -4.72
CA TRP A 164 -9.78 -8.57 -3.69
C TRP A 164 -8.63 -9.20 -2.88
N ILE A 165 -8.75 -9.13 -1.57
CA ILE A 165 -7.83 -9.73 -0.59
C ILE A 165 -8.69 -10.54 0.39
N ASP A 166 -8.45 -11.84 0.52
CA ASP A 166 -9.22 -12.70 1.40
C ASP A 166 -8.99 -12.41 2.90
N ALA A 167 -9.91 -12.90 3.75
CA ALA A 167 -9.88 -12.65 5.19
C ALA A 167 -8.59 -13.13 5.87
N SER A 168 -7.99 -14.22 5.39
CA SER A 168 -6.76 -14.78 5.97
C SER A 168 -5.57 -13.84 5.75
N ARG A 169 -5.52 -13.23 4.59
CA ARG A 169 -4.49 -12.24 4.23
C ARG A 169 -4.70 -10.92 4.97
N VAL A 170 -5.94 -10.47 5.15
CA VAL A 170 -6.25 -9.31 5.98
C VAL A 170 -5.76 -9.53 7.42
N LYS A 171 -6.03 -10.70 8.02
CA LYS A 171 -5.53 -11.06 9.36
C LYS A 171 -4.00 -11.08 9.42
N ARG A 172 -3.32 -11.52 8.37
CA ARG A 172 -1.86 -11.44 8.30
C ARG A 172 -1.37 -9.99 8.37
N TYR A 173 -2.00 -9.04 7.67
CA TYR A 173 -1.63 -7.63 7.78
C TYR A 173 -1.98 -7.03 9.14
N ILE A 174 -3.05 -7.46 9.79
CA ILE A 174 -3.35 -7.12 11.19
C ILE A 174 -2.20 -7.58 12.12
N ASP A 175 -1.66 -8.78 11.96
CA ASP A 175 -0.48 -9.24 12.73
C ASP A 175 0.75 -8.34 12.49
N LEU A 176 1.02 -7.97 11.23
CA LEU A 176 2.14 -7.09 10.88
C LEU A 176 1.96 -5.67 11.42
N MET A 177 0.73 -5.13 11.39
CA MET A 177 0.38 -3.86 12.02
C MET A 177 0.61 -3.89 13.54
N ALA A 178 0.13 -4.95 14.20
CA ALA A 178 0.32 -5.14 15.64
C ALA A 178 1.81 -5.17 16.03
N HIS A 179 2.62 -5.87 15.25
CA HIS A 179 4.08 -5.92 15.44
C HIS A 179 4.74 -4.53 15.38
N LEU A 180 4.20 -3.64 14.56
CA LEU A 180 4.63 -2.25 14.40
C LEU A 180 3.90 -1.26 15.32
N LYS A 181 3.04 -1.73 16.24
CA LYS A 181 2.21 -0.91 17.15
C LYS A 181 1.29 0.08 16.43
N LEU A 182 0.88 -0.23 15.18
CA LEU A 182 -0.23 0.44 14.51
C LEU A 182 -1.54 -0.08 15.12
N ASN A 183 -2.53 0.81 15.31
CA ASN A 183 -3.74 0.46 16.06
C ASN A 183 -5.06 0.76 15.33
N LYS A 184 -5.01 1.22 14.10
CA LYS A 184 -6.20 1.48 13.28
C LYS A 184 -6.04 0.84 11.90
N LEU A 185 -6.91 -0.10 11.56
CA LEU A 185 -7.09 -0.60 10.21
C LEU A 185 -8.24 0.17 9.56
N HIS A 186 -7.93 1.08 8.65
CA HIS A 186 -8.91 1.71 7.81
C HIS A 186 -9.21 0.76 6.64
N PHE A 187 -10.42 0.24 6.59
CA PHE A 187 -10.79 -0.88 5.73
C PHE A 187 -11.67 -0.39 4.59
N HIS A 188 -11.06 -0.12 3.45
CA HIS A 188 -11.71 0.44 2.27
C HIS A 188 -12.44 -0.67 1.50
N LEU A 189 -13.74 -0.83 1.80
CA LEU A 189 -14.55 -1.99 1.41
C LEU A 189 -15.29 -1.81 0.09
N THR A 190 -15.49 -0.58 -0.37
CA THR A 190 -16.24 -0.31 -1.59
C THR A 190 -15.63 0.79 -2.42
N ASP A 191 -15.68 0.63 -3.75
CA ASP A 191 -15.22 1.60 -4.72
C ASP A 191 -15.74 1.24 -6.13
N ASP A 192 -15.23 1.92 -7.16
CA ASP A 192 -15.60 1.75 -8.56
C ASP A 192 -15.50 0.30 -9.09
N GLU A 193 -14.64 -0.54 -8.47
CA GLU A 193 -14.35 -1.88 -8.98
C GLU A 193 -14.79 -3.02 -8.08
N GLY A 194 -15.46 -2.72 -6.97
CA GLY A 194 -15.98 -3.78 -6.13
C GLY A 194 -16.70 -3.31 -4.89
N TRP A 195 -17.65 -4.12 -4.48
CA TRP A 195 -18.37 -4.04 -3.22
C TRP A 195 -18.03 -5.27 -2.38
N ARG A 196 -17.35 -5.11 -1.25
CA ARG A 196 -16.72 -6.24 -0.53
C ARG A 196 -17.42 -6.65 0.77
N ILE A 197 -18.56 -6.06 1.08
CA ILE A 197 -19.32 -6.34 2.31
C ILE A 197 -20.68 -6.96 2.01
N GLU A 198 -20.98 -8.08 2.68
CA GLU A 198 -22.33 -8.67 2.65
C GLU A 198 -23.31 -7.77 3.38
N ILE A 199 -24.39 -7.38 2.69
CA ILE A 199 -25.56 -6.72 3.24
C ILE A 199 -26.74 -7.67 3.04
N LYS A 200 -27.23 -8.26 4.13
CA LYS A 200 -28.25 -9.34 4.05
C LYS A 200 -29.59 -8.85 3.51
N SER A 201 -29.93 -7.58 3.75
CA SER A 201 -31.12 -6.95 3.18
C SER A 201 -31.00 -6.66 1.68
N HIS A 202 -29.75 -6.60 1.17
CA HIS A 202 -29.43 -6.30 -0.23
C HIS A 202 -28.29 -7.23 -0.72
N PRO A 203 -28.54 -8.55 -0.83
CA PRO A 203 -27.48 -9.52 -1.11
C PRO A 203 -26.80 -9.34 -2.47
N GLU A 204 -27.47 -8.72 -3.45
CA GLU A 204 -26.94 -8.41 -4.77
C GLU A 204 -25.72 -7.49 -4.71
N LEU A 205 -25.63 -6.62 -3.70
CA LEU A 205 -24.48 -5.72 -3.53
C LEU A 205 -23.19 -6.52 -3.43
N ALA A 206 -23.17 -7.62 -2.69
CA ALA A 206 -22.00 -8.47 -2.54
C ALA A 206 -21.91 -9.57 -3.60
N THR A 207 -23.02 -10.30 -3.87
CA THR A 207 -23.01 -11.47 -4.76
C THR A 207 -22.78 -11.11 -6.23
N ILE A 208 -23.13 -9.89 -6.63
CA ILE A 208 -22.88 -9.33 -7.95
C ILE A 208 -21.72 -8.33 -7.87
N GLY A 209 -21.81 -7.32 -7.02
CA GLY A 209 -20.84 -6.23 -6.91
C GLY A 209 -19.48 -6.64 -6.33
N GLY A 210 -19.41 -7.80 -5.66
CA GLY A 210 -18.15 -8.39 -5.24
C GLY A 210 -17.28 -8.89 -6.39
N PHE A 211 -17.81 -8.95 -7.62
CA PHE A 211 -17.13 -9.51 -8.78
C PHE A 211 -17.14 -8.53 -9.95
N ARG A 212 -16.09 -8.59 -10.76
CA ARG A 212 -15.93 -7.80 -11.99
C ARG A 212 -15.31 -8.61 -13.12
N GLY A 213 -15.36 -8.07 -14.34
CA GLY A 213 -14.83 -8.72 -15.53
C GLY A 213 -15.67 -9.90 -16.01
N GLY A 214 -15.31 -10.47 -17.15
CA GLY A 214 -16.11 -11.50 -17.79
C GLY A 214 -17.51 -10.99 -18.12
N ASP A 215 -18.52 -11.69 -17.65
CA ASP A 215 -19.96 -11.38 -17.80
C ASP A 215 -20.54 -10.51 -16.67
N SER A 216 -19.71 -10.09 -15.71
CA SER A 216 -20.14 -9.21 -14.62
C SER A 216 -20.58 -7.84 -15.13
N PRO A 217 -21.67 -7.23 -14.59
CA PRO A 217 -22.04 -5.86 -14.91
C PRO A 217 -21.01 -4.83 -14.46
N VAL A 218 -20.13 -5.18 -13.52
CA VAL A 218 -19.05 -4.32 -13.05
C VAL A 218 -17.85 -4.45 -13.98
N PHE A 219 -17.60 -3.40 -14.76
CA PHE A 219 -16.47 -3.36 -15.69
C PHE A 219 -15.17 -3.00 -14.98
N PRO A 220 -14.12 -3.82 -15.11
CA PRO A 220 -12.83 -3.50 -14.53
C PRO A 220 -12.17 -2.32 -15.25
N ARG A 221 -11.50 -1.46 -14.48
CA ARG A 221 -10.59 -0.43 -15.00
C ARG A 221 -9.19 -1.01 -15.23
N TYR A 222 -8.78 -1.94 -14.36
CA TYR A 222 -7.46 -2.55 -14.34
C TYR A 222 -7.59 -4.06 -14.49
N ALA A 223 -6.70 -4.71 -15.22
CA ALA A 223 -6.54 -6.15 -15.41
C ALA A 223 -7.80 -7.04 -15.24
N LYS A 224 -7.68 -8.34 -15.44
CA LYS A 224 -8.78 -9.31 -15.25
C LYS A 224 -10.07 -8.96 -16.03
N PHE A 225 -9.92 -8.53 -17.29
CA PHE A 225 -11.04 -8.03 -18.11
C PHE A 225 -12.00 -9.13 -18.55
N ASP A 226 -11.45 -10.28 -18.93
CA ASP A 226 -12.17 -11.35 -19.62
C ASP A 226 -12.56 -12.51 -18.69
N GLU A 227 -12.18 -12.46 -17.41
CA GLU A 227 -12.55 -13.42 -16.38
C GLU A 227 -13.37 -12.77 -15.27
N ARG A 228 -14.39 -13.45 -14.77
CA ARG A 228 -15.10 -13.03 -13.56
C ARG A 228 -14.19 -13.22 -12.36
N TRP A 229 -13.75 -12.12 -11.76
CA TRP A 229 -12.79 -12.12 -10.66
C TRP A 229 -13.24 -11.23 -9.52
N GLY A 230 -12.96 -11.64 -8.29
CA GLY A 230 -13.27 -10.87 -7.08
C GLY A 230 -13.69 -11.79 -5.92
N GLY A 231 -14.39 -11.20 -4.99
CA GLY A 231 -14.91 -11.83 -3.80
C GLY A 231 -15.54 -10.80 -2.88
N TYR A 232 -16.10 -11.23 -1.79
CA TYR A 232 -16.65 -10.39 -0.72
C TYR A 232 -16.51 -11.10 0.62
N TYR A 233 -16.62 -10.34 1.69
CA TYR A 233 -16.65 -10.89 3.05
C TYR A 233 -18.09 -11.08 3.49
N THR A 234 -18.39 -12.23 4.05
CA THR A 234 -19.61 -12.45 4.80
C THR A 234 -19.60 -11.64 6.09
N GLN A 235 -20.76 -11.35 6.66
CA GLN A 235 -20.81 -10.64 7.94
C GLN A 235 -20.09 -11.41 9.06
N GLU A 236 -20.12 -12.74 9.01
CA GLU A 236 -19.41 -13.56 9.99
C GLU A 236 -17.88 -13.47 9.83
N GLU A 237 -17.37 -13.44 8.59
CA GLU A 237 -15.94 -13.21 8.35
C GLU A 237 -15.51 -11.81 8.80
N LEU A 238 -16.34 -10.78 8.59
CA LEU A 238 -16.04 -9.43 9.05
C LEU A 238 -16.03 -9.34 10.59
N LYS A 239 -17.01 -9.96 11.28
CA LYS A 239 -17.01 -10.04 12.74
C LYS A 239 -15.77 -10.76 13.26
N ASP A 240 -15.33 -11.82 12.58
CA ASP A 240 -14.12 -12.57 12.93
C ASP A 240 -12.86 -11.73 12.69
N ILE A 241 -12.78 -10.93 11.61
CA ILE A 241 -11.70 -9.97 11.37
C ILE A 241 -11.67 -8.90 12.48
N VAL A 242 -12.84 -8.33 12.84
CA VAL A 242 -12.94 -7.31 13.90
C VAL A 242 -12.50 -7.87 15.25
N ALA A 243 -12.97 -9.07 15.61
CA ALA A 243 -12.56 -9.72 16.86
C ALA A 243 -11.06 -10.05 16.89
N TYR A 244 -10.52 -10.54 15.78
CA TYR A 244 -9.10 -10.82 15.62
C TYR A 244 -8.22 -9.57 15.76
N ALA A 245 -8.66 -8.46 15.17
CA ALA A 245 -7.99 -7.17 15.27
C ALA A 245 -8.03 -6.62 16.70
N ALA A 246 -9.19 -6.71 17.38
CA ALA A 246 -9.35 -6.25 18.76
C ALA A 246 -8.41 -6.97 19.73
N GLN A 247 -8.21 -8.30 19.56
CA GLN A 247 -7.22 -9.07 20.33
C GLN A 247 -5.78 -8.61 20.10
N ARG A 248 -5.52 -7.84 19.04
CA ARG A 248 -4.23 -7.28 18.66
C ARG A 248 -4.14 -5.77 18.88
N ASN A 249 -5.07 -5.24 19.68
CA ASN A 249 -5.17 -3.81 19.97
C ASN A 249 -5.34 -2.96 18.68
N ILE A 250 -6.07 -3.49 17.69
CA ILE A 250 -6.36 -2.79 16.44
C ILE A 250 -7.87 -2.63 16.30
N GLU A 251 -8.31 -1.41 16.09
CA GLU A 251 -9.67 -1.06 15.74
C GLU A 251 -9.82 -1.09 14.21
N VAL A 252 -10.89 -1.70 13.72
CA VAL A 252 -11.23 -1.73 12.29
C VAL A 252 -12.25 -0.64 12.01
N ILE A 253 -11.86 0.35 11.21
CA ILE A 253 -12.71 1.45 10.77
C ILE A 253 -13.15 1.12 9.33
N PRO A 254 -14.42 0.76 9.09
CA PRO A 254 -14.88 0.45 7.74
C PRO A 254 -15.10 1.71 6.93
N GLU A 255 -14.87 1.61 5.63
CA GLU A 255 -15.23 2.63 4.66
C GLU A 255 -16.21 2.11 3.63
N ILE A 256 -17.27 2.87 3.41
CA ILE A 256 -18.20 2.78 2.27
C ILE A 256 -18.13 4.11 1.54
N ASP A 257 -17.44 4.13 0.41
CA ASP A 257 -17.21 5.36 -0.32
C ASP A 257 -18.49 5.87 -1.01
N MET A 258 -18.84 7.12 -0.75
CA MET A 258 -20.00 7.82 -1.29
C MET A 258 -19.86 9.35 -1.12
N PRO A 259 -20.49 10.18 -1.94
CA PRO A 259 -21.37 9.83 -3.07
C PRO A 259 -20.62 9.50 -4.37
N GLY A 260 -19.31 9.74 -4.44
CA GLY A 260 -18.42 9.34 -5.53
C GLY A 260 -18.09 7.84 -5.50
N HIS A 261 -17.14 7.41 -6.31
CA HIS A 261 -16.56 6.06 -6.32
C HIS A 261 -17.56 4.88 -6.23
N SER A 262 -18.76 5.09 -6.77
CA SER A 262 -19.91 4.18 -6.62
C SER A 262 -20.25 3.42 -7.92
N LYS A 263 -19.28 3.24 -8.83
CA LYS A 263 -19.51 2.61 -10.12
C LYS A 263 -19.95 1.15 -9.99
N ALA A 264 -19.33 0.38 -9.10
CA ALA A 264 -19.74 -0.99 -8.84
C ALA A 264 -21.19 -1.07 -8.38
N LEU A 265 -21.58 -0.18 -7.46
CA LEU A 265 -22.94 -0.09 -6.97
C LEU A 265 -23.91 0.40 -8.06
N GLY A 266 -23.54 1.45 -8.80
CA GLY A 266 -24.34 1.99 -9.91
C GLY A 266 -24.55 1.01 -11.06
N ALA A 267 -23.65 0.04 -11.25
CA ALA A 267 -23.81 -1.04 -12.23
C ALA A 267 -24.90 -2.06 -11.80
N ILE A 268 -25.12 -2.22 -10.50
CA ILE A 268 -26.10 -3.16 -9.92
C ILE A 268 -27.42 -2.44 -9.66
N CYS A 269 -27.37 -1.31 -9.00
CA CYS A 269 -28.51 -0.50 -8.56
C CYS A 269 -28.54 0.83 -9.32
N ARG A 270 -28.95 0.81 -10.58
CA ARG A 270 -28.99 2.02 -11.42
C ARG A 270 -29.85 3.13 -10.86
N ASP A 271 -30.82 2.77 -10.03
CA ASP A 271 -31.74 3.72 -9.41
C ASP A 271 -31.07 4.66 -8.41
N ILE A 272 -29.86 4.37 -7.94
CA ILE A 272 -29.09 5.32 -7.11
C ILE A 272 -28.62 6.54 -7.89
N LEU A 273 -28.46 6.42 -9.21
CA LEU A 273 -27.92 7.48 -10.07
C LEU A 273 -29.02 8.51 -10.42
N CYS A 274 -28.60 9.68 -10.86
CA CYS A 274 -29.52 10.67 -11.41
C CYS A 274 -30.29 10.11 -12.61
N ASN A 275 -31.56 10.49 -12.76
CA ASN A 275 -32.44 10.13 -13.89
C ASN A 275 -31.99 10.84 -15.17
N TYR A 276 -30.88 10.44 -15.67
CA TYR A 276 -30.22 11.03 -16.83
C TYR A 276 -29.60 9.88 -17.60
N THR A 277 -29.91 9.77 -18.90
CA THR A 277 -29.41 8.69 -19.75
C THR A 277 -27.91 8.87 -19.91
N PRO A 278 -27.08 8.04 -19.31
CA PRO A 278 -25.65 8.16 -19.46
C PRO A 278 -25.27 7.75 -20.88
N ASN A 279 -24.35 8.49 -21.47
CA ASN A 279 -23.63 7.98 -22.61
C ASN A 279 -22.69 6.86 -22.08
N THR A 280 -22.99 5.61 -22.43
CA THR A 280 -22.32 4.39 -21.92
C THR A 280 -20.87 4.26 -22.39
N SER A 281 -20.35 5.28 -23.09
CA SER A 281 -19.03 5.28 -23.72
C SER A 281 -17.86 5.72 -22.83
N ALA A 282 -18.04 5.89 -21.54
CA ALA A 282 -16.94 6.28 -20.66
C ALA A 282 -16.02 5.10 -20.38
N THR A 283 -15.09 4.93 -21.25
CA THR A 283 -14.11 3.83 -21.26
C THR A 283 -12.80 4.18 -20.57
N ASN A 284 -12.70 5.37 -20.01
CA ASN A 284 -11.43 5.90 -19.50
C ASN A 284 -11.19 5.66 -18.01
N GLY A 285 -12.02 4.82 -17.37
CA GLY A 285 -11.89 4.54 -15.93
C GLY A 285 -12.28 5.72 -15.02
N LEU A 286 -12.46 6.91 -15.58
CA LEU A 286 -13.11 8.03 -14.93
C LEU A 286 -14.56 8.05 -15.41
N ASP A 287 -15.35 7.09 -14.93
CA ASP A 287 -16.80 7.19 -15.12
C ASP A 287 -17.32 8.24 -14.17
N ILE A 288 -17.34 9.47 -14.66
CA ILE A 288 -17.86 10.65 -13.98
C ILE A 288 -19.34 10.51 -13.56
N ARG A 289 -19.96 9.36 -13.74
CA ARG A 289 -21.36 9.04 -13.52
C ARG A 289 -21.59 7.98 -12.45
N ASN A 290 -20.58 7.69 -11.67
CA ASN A 290 -20.65 6.80 -10.52
C ASN A 290 -21.07 7.52 -9.24
N VAL A 291 -21.83 8.61 -9.36
CA VAL A 291 -22.19 9.48 -8.25
C VAL A 291 -23.67 9.30 -7.88
N TRP A 292 -23.95 9.08 -6.60
CA TRP A 292 -25.30 8.99 -6.08
C TRP A 292 -26.13 10.27 -6.35
N CYS A 293 -27.40 10.11 -6.70
CA CYS A 293 -28.31 11.23 -6.78
C CYS A 293 -28.69 11.71 -5.38
N ALA A 294 -28.28 12.92 -5.01
CA ALA A 294 -28.52 13.48 -3.68
C ALA A 294 -30.00 13.78 -3.40
N ALA A 295 -30.83 13.91 -4.45
CA ALA A 295 -32.23 14.25 -4.32
C ALA A 295 -33.19 13.05 -4.10
N LYS A 296 -32.67 11.81 -4.28
CA LYS A 296 -33.51 10.62 -4.16
C LYS A 296 -33.61 10.13 -2.71
N SER A 297 -34.81 10.18 -2.12
CA SER A 297 -35.06 9.68 -0.77
C SER A 297 -34.79 8.17 -0.63
N SER A 298 -35.01 7.38 -1.70
CA SER A 298 -34.73 5.94 -1.74
C SER A 298 -33.25 5.65 -1.52
N ASN A 299 -32.36 6.55 -1.92
CA ASN A 299 -30.92 6.39 -1.70
C ASN A 299 -30.59 6.41 -0.20
N TYR A 300 -31.20 7.31 0.55
CA TYR A 300 -30.99 7.38 2.00
C TYR A 300 -31.59 6.19 2.74
N ALA A 301 -32.66 5.59 2.22
CA ALA A 301 -33.20 4.35 2.77
C ALA A 301 -32.24 3.17 2.56
N LEU A 302 -31.66 3.05 1.36
CA LEU A 302 -30.62 2.04 1.09
C LEU A 302 -29.38 2.25 1.96
N ILE A 303 -28.91 3.50 2.08
CA ILE A 303 -27.77 3.85 2.95
C ILE A 303 -28.08 3.50 4.41
N GLU A 304 -29.31 3.73 4.87
CA GLU A 304 -29.71 3.36 6.24
C GLU A 304 -29.68 1.85 6.47
N ASP A 305 -30.16 1.05 5.52
CA ASP A 305 -30.08 -0.41 5.59
C ASP A 305 -28.64 -0.89 5.68
N ILE A 306 -27.73 -0.32 4.86
CA ILE A 306 -26.31 -0.62 4.87
C ILE A 306 -25.67 -0.27 6.21
N ILE A 307 -25.86 0.97 6.69
CA ILE A 307 -25.27 1.45 7.95
C ILE A 307 -25.82 0.65 9.14
N ARG A 308 -27.11 0.32 9.16
CA ARG A 308 -27.71 -0.50 10.20
C ARG A 308 -26.98 -1.85 10.34
N GLU A 309 -26.73 -2.55 9.23
CA GLU A 309 -26.06 -3.85 9.26
C GLU A 309 -24.57 -3.70 9.61
N MET A 310 -23.89 -2.72 9.03
CA MET A 310 -22.48 -2.44 9.37
C MET A 310 -22.27 -2.11 10.84
N SER A 311 -23.21 -1.37 11.46
CA SER A 311 -23.13 -0.99 12.86
C SER A 311 -23.20 -2.19 13.81
N GLN A 312 -23.74 -3.32 13.36
CA GLN A 312 -23.76 -4.59 14.11
C GLN A 312 -22.47 -5.42 13.96
N ILE A 313 -21.65 -5.08 12.97
CA ILE A 313 -20.40 -5.77 12.65
C ILE A 313 -19.20 -5.05 13.23
N PHE A 314 -19.09 -3.73 12.97
CA PHE A 314 -17.93 -2.94 13.32
C PHE A 314 -18.12 -2.21 14.64
N THR A 315 -17.19 -2.44 15.56
CA THR A 315 -17.20 -1.85 16.90
C THR A 315 -16.69 -0.41 16.95
N SER A 316 -16.04 0.07 15.88
CA SER A 316 -15.56 1.45 15.77
C SER A 316 -16.72 2.45 15.93
N ASP A 317 -16.46 3.55 16.63
CA ASP A 317 -17.37 4.69 16.70
C ASP A 317 -17.49 5.42 15.36
N TYR A 318 -16.56 5.20 14.44
CA TYR A 318 -16.50 5.86 13.14
C TYR A 318 -16.79 4.89 12.00
N ILE A 319 -17.56 5.37 11.02
CA ILE A 319 -17.66 4.80 9.68
C ILE A 319 -17.13 5.87 8.71
N HIS A 320 -16.15 5.53 7.91
CA HIS A 320 -15.67 6.41 6.86
C HIS A 320 -16.63 6.31 5.66
N ILE A 321 -17.06 7.46 5.15
CA ILE A 321 -18.09 7.56 4.11
C ILE A 321 -17.55 8.16 2.81
N GLY A 322 -16.23 8.27 2.66
CA GLY A 322 -15.60 8.79 1.44
C GLY A 322 -15.72 10.30 1.30
N GLY A 323 -16.30 10.75 0.19
CA GLY A 323 -16.50 12.15 -0.13
C GLY A 323 -15.36 12.77 -0.91
N ASP A 324 -14.58 11.97 -1.63
CA ASP A 324 -13.50 12.37 -2.52
C ASP A 324 -13.92 12.28 -4.00
N GLU A 325 -13.24 13.06 -4.82
CA GLU A 325 -13.30 13.06 -6.30
C GLU A 325 -14.72 13.07 -6.90
N VAL A 326 -15.70 13.66 -6.20
CA VAL A 326 -17.10 13.69 -6.62
C VAL A 326 -17.29 14.51 -7.89
N ASP A 327 -17.67 13.88 -9.00
CA ASP A 327 -18.03 14.58 -10.24
C ASP A 327 -19.45 15.16 -10.16
N MET A 328 -19.51 16.45 -9.90
CA MET A 328 -20.77 17.18 -9.73
C MET A 328 -21.49 17.50 -11.04
N SER A 329 -20.93 17.14 -12.20
CA SER A 329 -21.48 17.48 -13.51
C SER A 329 -22.87 16.86 -13.73
N GLN A 330 -23.17 15.77 -13.03
CA GLN A 330 -24.49 15.13 -13.07
C GLN A 330 -25.52 15.91 -12.30
N TRP A 331 -25.19 16.36 -11.10
CA TRP A 331 -26.09 17.17 -10.28
C TRP A 331 -26.48 18.47 -10.96
N LYS A 332 -25.55 19.09 -11.72
CA LYS A 332 -25.84 20.28 -12.57
C LYS A 332 -26.93 20.06 -13.60
N LYS A 333 -27.06 18.84 -14.10
CA LYS A 333 -28.00 18.46 -15.17
C LYS A 333 -29.26 17.77 -14.65
N CYS A 334 -29.25 17.29 -13.42
CA CYS A 334 -30.34 16.56 -12.82
C CYS A 334 -31.43 17.55 -12.30
N PRO A 335 -32.65 17.54 -12.86
CA PRO A 335 -33.71 18.43 -12.40
C PRO A 335 -34.02 18.28 -10.92
N ASP A 336 -33.95 17.05 -10.39
CA ASP A 336 -34.24 16.78 -8.99
C ASP A 336 -33.18 17.36 -8.07
N CYS A 337 -31.88 17.23 -8.44
CA CYS A 337 -30.78 17.84 -7.68
C CYS A 337 -30.82 19.36 -7.74
N GLN A 338 -31.20 19.95 -8.89
CA GLN A 338 -31.36 21.40 -8.99
C GLN A 338 -32.55 21.90 -8.17
N ARG A 339 -33.66 21.15 -8.11
CA ARG A 339 -34.78 21.45 -7.23
C ARG A 339 -34.39 21.35 -5.75
N LEU A 340 -33.69 20.29 -5.36
CA LEU A 340 -33.13 20.13 -4.01
C LEU A 340 -32.25 21.34 -3.63
N MET A 341 -31.38 21.78 -4.55
CA MET A 341 -30.51 22.92 -4.32
C MET A 341 -31.32 24.20 -4.04
N ALA A 342 -32.40 24.44 -4.81
CA ALA A 342 -33.28 25.58 -4.62
C ALA A 342 -34.08 25.49 -3.31
N GLU A 343 -34.65 24.31 -2.97
CA GLU A 343 -35.43 24.07 -1.75
C GLU A 343 -34.62 24.29 -0.47
N HIS A 344 -33.32 23.93 -0.49
CA HIS A 344 -32.43 24.05 0.66
C HIS A 344 -31.52 25.30 0.62
N ASN A 345 -31.71 26.22 -0.35
CA ASN A 345 -30.91 27.42 -0.52
C ASN A 345 -29.40 27.13 -0.64
N LEU A 346 -29.04 26.04 -1.34
CA LEU A 346 -27.65 25.70 -1.58
C LEU A 346 -27.11 26.57 -2.73
N GLU A 347 -25.91 27.14 -2.56
CA GLU A 347 -25.35 28.11 -3.49
C GLU A 347 -24.67 27.47 -4.71
N ASN A 348 -24.22 26.20 -4.54
CA ASN A 348 -23.47 25.47 -5.56
C ASN A 348 -23.55 23.97 -5.33
N GLU A 349 -23.05 23.19 -6.31
CA GLU A 349 -23.11 21.74 -6.26
C GLU A 349 -22.22 21.12 -5.15
N LYS A 350 -21.20 21.82 -4.68
CA LYS A 350 -20.40 21.38 -3.55
C LYS A 350 -21.21 21.36 -2.25
N GLN A 351 -22.15 22.28 -2.12
CA GLN A 351 -23.09 22.28 -1.00
C GLN A 351 -24.18 21.20 -1.13
N ILE A 352 -24.43 20.66 -2.34
CA ILE A 352 -25.24 19.42 -2.51
C ILE A 352 -24.50 18.24 -1.90
N GLU A 353 -23.20 18.17 -2.04
CA GLU A 353 -22.39 17.14 -1.39
C GLU A 353 -22.41 17.28 0.13
N ASP A 354 -22.26 18.50 0.67
CA ASP A 354 -22.42 18.76 2.09
C ASP A 354 -23.81 18.30 2.60
N TYR A 355 -24.86 18.59 1.84
CA TYR A 355 -26.21 18.13 2.15
C TYR A 355 -26.29 16.60 2.19
N PHE A 356 -25.73 15.92 1.17
CA PHE A 356 -25.70 14.46 1.12
C PHE A 356 -24.99 13.88 2.34
N ILE A 357 -23.78 14.36 2.64
CA ILE A 357 -22.97 13.90 3.78
C ILE A 357 -23.68 14.20 5.11
N ALA A 358 -24.33 15.37 5.24
CA ALA A 358 -25.10 15.71 6.44
C ALA A 358 -26.25 14.71 6.66
N ARG A 359 -26.99 14.34 5.61
CA ARG A 359 -28.05 13.33 5.67
C ARG A 359 -27.51 11.94 6.06
N VAL A 360 -26.34 11.55 5.52
CA VAL A 360 -25.69 10.30 5.92
C VAL A 360 -25.23 10.37 7.37
N THR A 361 -24.72 11.53 7.82
CA THR A 361 -24.33 11.76 9.21
C THR A 361 -25.52 11.60 10.18
N GLU A 362 -26.69 12.10 9.81
CA GLU A 362 -27.92 11.89 10.60
C GLU A 362 -28.29 10.40 10.71
N ILE A 363 -28.09 9.64 9.63
CA ILE A 363 -28.30 8.19 9.63
C ILE A 363 -27.27 7.51 10.56
N LEU A 364 -26.00 7.83 10.42
CA LEU A 364 -24.94 7.30 11.29
C LEU A 364 -25.23 7.53 12.78
N ALA A 365 -25.66 8.76 13.13
CA ALA A 365 -25.98 9.14 14.50
C ALA A 365 -27.11 8.28 15.13
N ARG A 366 -28.09 7.84 14.33
CA ARG A 366 -29.15 6.93 14.80
C ARG A 366 -28.62 5.58 15.26
N TYR A 367 -27.48 5.16 14.73
CA TYR A 367 -26.80 3.91 15.08
C TYR A 367 -25.58 4.12 15.99
N GLY A 368 -25.44 5.32 16.59
CA GLY A 368 -24.35 5.66 17.51
C GLY A 368 -22.99 5.77 16.81
N LYS A 369 -22.98 6.03 15.49
CA LYS A 369 -21.74 6.18 14.71
C LYS A 369 -21.51 7.64 14.33
N GLN A 370 -20.23 7.95 14.04
CA GLN A 370 -19.76 9.26 13.60
C GLN A 370 -19.15 9.18 12.21
N PRO A 371 -19.23 10.24 11.38
CA PRO A 371 -18.63 10.25 10.07
C PRO A 371 -17.12 10.47 10.13
N ALA A 372 -16.38 9.73 9.31
CA ALA A 372 -15.07 10.12 8.84
C ALA A 372 -15.15 10.34 7.33
N VAL A 373 -14.37 11.30 6.80
CA VAL A 373 -14.45 11.72 5.39
C VAL A 373 -13.06 12.08 4.85
N TRP A 374 -12.89 12.05 3.53
CA TRP A 374 -11.73 12.63 2.87
C TRP A 374 -11.77 14.16 2.91
N ASN A 375 -10.62 14.80 2.77
CA ASN A 375 -10.51 16.26 2.96
C ASN A 375 -11.34 17.11 1.99
N GLU A 376 -11.70 16.59 0.84
CA GLU A 376 -12.53 17.32 -0.14
C GLU A 376 -13.95 17.53 0.36
N ALA A 377 -14.49 16.58 1.11
CA ALA A 377 -15.86 16.63 1.65
C ALA A 377 -16.14 17.88 2.51
N ILE A 378 -15.12 18.48 3.13
CA ILE A 378 -15.29 19.70 3.97
C ILE A 378 -15.16 21.02 3.19
N GLU A 379 -15.03 20.98 1.88
CA GLU A 379 -14.80 22.20 1.08
C GLU A 379 -16.04 23.07 0.94
N GLY A 380 -17.23 22.48 0.97
CA GLY A 380 -18.51 23.21 0.96
C GLY A 380 -18.75 24.03 2.24
N GLY A 381 -18.16 23.63 3.35
CA GLY A 381 -18.09 24.40 4.58
C GLY A 381 -19.26 24.22 5.55
N LEU A 382 -20.23 23.34 5.26
CA LEU A 382 -21.43 23.15 6.07
C LEU A 382 -21.33 21.96 7.08
N LEU A 383 -20.27 21.12 6.97
CA LEU A 383 -20.14 19.94 7.83
C LEU A 383 -19.78 20.32 9.28
N PRO A 384 -20.29 19.58 10.30
CA PRO A 384 -19.98 19.83 11.69
C PRO A 384 -18.51 19.60 12.02
N LYS A 385 -17.95 20.39 12.95
CA LYS A 385 -16.54 20.31 13.36
C LYS A 385 -16.16 19.04 14.10
N THR A 386 -17.11 18.20 14.42
CA THR A 386 -16.88 16.86 14.98
C THR A 386 -16.56 15.81 13.92
N THR A 387 -16.76 16.12 12.63
CA THR A 387 -16.42 15.23 11.52
C THR A 387 -14.91 14.98 11.48
N ARG A 388 -14.49 13.72 11.49
CA ARG A 388 -13.09 13.34 11.32
C ARG A 388 -12.69 13.46 9.85
N VAL A 389 -11.57 14.12 9.58
CA VAL A 389 -11.08 14.35 8.22
C VAL A 389 -9.79 13.58 7.99
N HIS A 390 -9.74 12.82 6.91
CA HIS A 390 -8.53 12.18 6.41
C HIS A 390 -7.91 13.05 5.31
N GLY A 391 -6.79 13.70 5.63
CA GLY A 391 -6.11 14.63 4.73
C GLY A 391 -5.13 13.90 3.82
N TRP A 392 -5.49 13.72 2.55
CA TRP A 392 -4.74 12.86 1.63
C TRP A 392 -4.05 13.58 0.47
N GLU A 393 -4.69 14.58 -0.14
CA GLU A 393 -4.20 15.15 -1.40
C GLU A 393 -2.78 15.75 -1.28
N SER A 394 -2.51 16.40 -0.16
CA SER A 394 -1.19 17.01 0.11
C SER A 394 -1.08 17.48 1.56
N THR A 395 0.14 17.72 2.02
CA THR A 395 0.42 18.38 3.30
C THR A 395 -0.34 19.70 3.45
N LYS A 396 -0.50 20.48 2.35
CA LYS A 396 -1.26 21.74 2.35
C LYS A 396 -2.73 21.52 2.69
N LYS A 397 -3.35 20.46 2.19
CA LYS A 397 -4.75 20.12 2.47
C LYS A 397 -4.92 19.63 3.92
N CYS A 398 -3.97 18.86 4.44
CA CYS A 398 -3.96 18.52 5.87
C CYS A 398 -3.92 19.78 6.76
N LEU A 399 -3.05 20.74 6.44
CA LEU A 399 -2.98 22.03 7.14
C LEU A 399 -4.30 22.80 7.04
N ALA A 400 -4.93 22.82 5.87
CA ALA A 400 -6.22 23.50 5.66
C ALA A 400 -7.35 22.90 6.50
N SER A 401 -7.37 21.56 6.66
CA SER A 401 -8.34 20.86 7.51
C SER A 401 -8.13 21.19 9.00
N THR A 402 -6.87 21.13 9.46
CA THR A 402 -6.55 21.47 10.86
C THR A 402 -6.78 22.95 11.16
N ALA A 403 -6.53 23.86 10.20
CA ALA A 403 -6.80 25.30 10.35
C ALA A 403 -8.31 25.63 10.42
N LYS A 404 -9.16 24.72 9.97
CA LYS A 404 -10.62 24.78 10.12
C LYS A 404 -11.13 24.04 11.37
N ASP A 405 -10.25 23.63 12.29
CA ASP A 405 -10.56 22.92 13.54
C ASP A 405 -11.24 21.55 13.37
N TYR A 406 -11.01 20.86 12.24
CA TYR A 406 -11.46 19.48 12.07
C TYR A 406 -10.45 18.51 12.68
N PRO A 407 -10.89 17.48 13.44
CA PRO A 407 -10.02 16.38 13.85
C PRO A 407 -9.44 15.70 12.60
N THR A 408 -8.14 15.89 12.36
CA THR A 408 -7.50 15.50 11.09
C THR A 408 -6.53 14.35 11.27
N ILE A 409 -6.71 13.30 10.47
CA ILE A 409 -5.72 12.24 10.24
C ILE A 409 -4.81 12.71 9.12
N VAL A 410 -3.52 12.85 9.41
CA VAL A 410 -2.52 13.37 8.47
C VAL A 410 -1.96 12.21 7.65
N MET A 411 -2.28 12.19 6.35
CA MET A 411 -1.86 11.15 5.42
C MET A 411 -1.55 11.64 4.00
N PRO A 412 -0.78 12.75 3.85
CA PRO A 412 -0.53 13.35 2.54
C PRO A 412 0.13 12.37 1.58
N GLY A 413 -0.39 12.33 0.34
CA GLY A 413 -0.01 11.35 -0.67
C GLY A 413 1.47 11.35 -1.01
N GLU A 414 2.11 12.52 -0.97
CA GLU A 414 3.55 12.67 -1.23
C GLU A 414 4.47 12.07 -0.17
N PHE A 415 3.90 11.52 0.94
CA PHE A 415 4.65 10.86 2.01
C PHE A 415 4.09 9.48 2.38
N PHE A 416 2.75 9.28 2.33
CA PHE A 416 2.11 8.15 2.98
C PHE A 416 1.20 7.32 2.07
N TYR A 417 1.13 7.61 0.76
CA TYR A 417 0.47 6.74 -0.21
C TYR A 417 1.46 5.67 -0.69
N PHE A 418 1.32 4.47 -0.16
CA PHE A 418 2.29 3.39 -0.39
C PHE A 418 2.04 2.59 -1.69
N ASP A 419 1.07 2.98 -2.47
CA ASP A 419 0.90 2.62 -3.87
C ASP A 419 1.81 3.43 -4.81
N MET A 420 2.43 4.52 -4.33
CA MET A 420 3.43 5.28 -5.09
C MET A 420 4.72 4.51 -5.28
N LYS A 421 5.37 4.72 -6.44
CA LYS A 421 6.69 4.18 -6.77
C LYS A 421 7.73 4.53 -5.72
N GLN A 422 8.62 3.59 -5.44
CA GLN A 422 9.75 3.81 -4.54
C GLN A 422 11.02 4.30 -5.26
N SER A 423 11.10 4.07 -6.57
CA SER A 423 12.06 4.72 -7.49
C SER A 423 11.42 4.83 -8.88
N ALA A 424 12.04 5.58 -9.78
CA ALA A 424 11.50 5.83 -11.12
C ALA A 424 11.29 4.54 -11.94
N SER A 425 12.11 3.52 -11.70
CA SER A 425 12.09 2.24 -12.43
C SER A 425 11.23 1.16 -11.74
N GLU A 426 10.76 1.40 -10.52
CA GLU A 426 9.96 0.44 -9.76
C GLU A 426 8.46 0.56 -10.06
N PRO A 427 7.67 -0.50 -9.80
CA PRO A 427 6.23 -0.46 -10.00
C PRO A 427 5.55 0.49 -9.00
N GLY A 428 4.36 0.96 -9.31
CA GLY A 428 3.55 1.84 -8.49
C GLY A 428 3.03 3.04 -9.27
N HIS A 429 2.18 3.82 -8.64
CA HIS A 429 1.75 5.13 -9.13
C HIS A 429 2.84 6.19 -8.93
N ASN A 430 2.72 7.35 -9.57
CA ASN A 430 3.68 8.45 -9.45
C ASN A 430 3.01 9.83 -9.45
N TRP A 431 1.70 9.88 -9.27
CA TRP A 431 0.94 11.12 -9.35
C TRP A 431 1.23 12.06 -8.16
N ALA A 432 1.40 11.52 -6.94
CA ALA A 432 1.73 12.33 -5.76
C ALA A 432 3.25 12.56 -5.64
N ALA A 433 4.03 11.49 -5.70
CA ALA A 433 5.50 11.55 -5.61
C ALA A 433 6.12 10.18 -5.96
N ILE A 434 7.45 10.16 -6.04
CA ILE A 434 8.25 8.93 -6.02
C ILE A 434 9.07 8.96 -4.73
N PHE A 435 8.89 7.97 -3.84
CA PHE A 435 9.53 8.00 -2.52
C PHE A 435 9.70 6.62 -1.87
N ASP A 436 10.74 6.50 -1.11
CA ASP A 436 11.08 5.32 -0.31
C ASP A 436 10.88 5.56 1.20
N SER A 437 11.35 4.63 2.01
CA SER A 437 11.26 4.71 3.49
C SER A 437 12.00 5.89 4.08
N ARG A 438 13.06 6.40 3.42
CA ARG A 438 13.80 7.59 3.89
C ARG A 438 12.91 8.83 3.83
N LYS A 439 12.13 8.98 2.77
CA LYS A 439 11.18 10.07 2.63
C LYS A 439 10.07 9.96 3.68
N VAL A 440 9.50 8.77 3.90
CA VAL A 440 8.49 8.53 4.95
C VAL A 440 9.03 8.93 6.31
N LEU A 441 10.21 8.42 6.69
CA LEU A 441 10.86 8.73 7.97
C LEU A 441 11.17 10.24 8.11
N SER A 442 11.43 10.94 7.01
CA SER A 442 11.78 12.37 7.04
C SER A 442 10.61 13.27 7.40
N PHE A 443 9.37 12.77 7.37
CA PHE A 443 8.20 13.59 7.70
C PHE A 443 8.32 14.20 9.11
N ASP A 444 8.12 15.51 9.18
CA ASP A 444 8.24 16.30 10.39
C ASP A 444 7.15 17.38 10.37
N PHE A 445 6.28 17.36 11.37
CA PHE A 445 5.13 18.26 11.43
C PHE A 445 5.53 19.74 11.41
N ALA A 446 6.56 20.12 12.17
CA ALA A 446 7.00 21.52 12.22
C ALA A 446 7.58 21.99 10.88
N LYS A 447 8.40 21.14 10.22
CA LYS A 447 8.95 21.43 8.90
C LYS A 447 7.87 21.43 7.81
N ALA A 448 6.81 20.66 8.00
CA ALA A 448 5.63 20.63 7.14
C ALA A 448 4.69 21.84 7.34
N GLY A 449 4.97 22.70 8.31
CA GLY A 449 4.22 23.93 8.58
C GLY A 449 3.13 23.79 9.65
N PHE A 450 3.03 22.66 10.35
CA PHE A 450 2.08 22.51 11.45
C PHE A 450 2.56 23.30 12.67
N THR A 451 1.80 24.34 13.03
CA THR A 451 2.01 25.12 14.25
C THR A 451 1.44 24.38 15.47
N ALA A 452 1.71 24.90 16.67
CA ALA A 452 1.11 24.36 17.91
C ALA A 452 -0.43 24.38 17.85
N GLU A 453 -1.04 25.34 17.17
CA GLU A 453 -2.49 25.44 16.98
C GLU A 453 -3.00 24.31 16.05
N HIS A 454 -2.38 24.12 14.88
CA HIS A 454 -2.72 23.00 13.99
C HIS A 454 -2.61 21.66 14.72
N MET A 455 -1.57 21.49 15.56
CA MET A 455 -1.35 20.23 16.29
C MET A 455 -2.48 19.87 17.28
N LYS A 456 -3.31 20.82 17.72
CA LYS A 456 -4.49 20.53 18.55
C LYS A 456 -5.56 19.74 17.77
N SER A 457 -5.66 19.96 16.48
CA SER A 457 -6.61 19.30 15.59
C SER A 457 -6.02 18.06 14.90
N VAL A 458 -4.72 17.77 15.07
CA VAL A 458 -4.11 16.52 14.55
C VAL A 458 -4.54 15.35 15.43
N ALA A 459 -5.43 14.51 14.94
CA ALA A 459 -5.90 13.31 15.64
C ALA A 459 -4.92 12.13 15.50
N GLY A 460 -4.11 12.10 14.42
CA GLY A 460 -3.13 11.06 14.19
C GLY A 460 -2.53 11.06 12.79
N ILE A 461 -1.96 9.93 12.44
CA ILE A 461 -1.26 9.72 11.17
C ILE A 461 -1.63 8.37 10.59
N GLU A 462 -1.73 8.29 9.26
CA GLU A 462 -2.08 7.07 8.54
C GLU A 462 -1.27 6.96 7.24
N ALA A 463 -0.97 5.74 6.82
CA ALA A 463 -0.58 5.46 5.44
C ALA A 463 -1.67 4.68 4.73
N SER A 464 -1.77 4.83 3.43
CA SER A 464 -2.70 4.09 2.58
C SER A 464 -2.00 3.23 1.55
N PHE A 465 -2.68 2.17 1.15
CA PHE A 465 -2.35 1.41 -0.04
C PHE A 465 -3.61 1.26 -0.89
N PHE A 466 -3.71 2.06 -1.93
CA PHE A 466 -4.70 1.90 -2.98
C PHE A 466 -4.25 0.80 -3.94
N SER A 467 -5.16 -0.13 -4.25
CA SER A 467 -4.78 -1.43 -4.82
C SER A 467 -5.03 -1.57 -6.31
N GLU A 468 -5.23 -0.46 -7.04
CA GLU A 468 -5.62 -0.46 -8.46
C GLU A 468 -4.65 -1.25 -9.35
N ILE A 469 -3.34 -1.06 -9.14
CA ILE A 469 -2.35 -1.75 -9.96
C ILE A 469 -1.89 -3.09 -9.38
N PHE A 470 -2.24 -3.39 -8.12
CA PHE A 470 -1.90 -4.67 -7.50
C PHE A 470 -2.46 -5.84 -8.27
N ILE A 471 -3.68 -5.71 -8.82
CA ILE A 471 -4.33 -6.76 -9.62
C ILE A 471 -3.49 -7.24 -10.80
N ALA A 472 -2.62 -6.39 -11.34
CA ALA A 472 -1.73 -6.74 -12.46
C ALA A 472 -0.41 -7.40 -11.99
N HIS A 473 -0.19 -7.54 -10.69
CA HIS A 473 1.06 -8.01 -10.08
C HIS A 473 0.87 -9.29 -9.25
N ASN A 474 0.21 -10.29 -9.82
CA ASN A 474 -0.10 -11.56 -9.16
C ASN A 474 -0.83 -11.35 -7.81
N PRO A 475 -2.11 -10.92 -7.86
CA PRO A 475 -2.89 -10.56 -6.68
C PRO A 475 -3.17 -11.74 -5.74
N GLU A 476 -2.93 -12.97 -6.17
CA GLU A 476 -3.10 -14.19 -5.36
C GLU A 476 -1.97 -14.38 -4.33
N THR A 477 -0.88 -13.61 -4.45
CA THR A 477 0.25 -13.65 -3.51
C THR A 477 0.39 -12.33 -2.74
N ASN A 478 1.16 -12.35 -1.65
CA ASN A 478 1.47 -11.14 -0.89
C ASN A 478 2.72 -10.40 -1.41
N GLU A 479 3.44 -10.95 -2.39
CA GLU A 479 4.77 -10.43 -2.78
C GLU A 479 4.76 -8.96 -3.17
N TYR A 480 3.80 -8.55 -4.01
CA TYR A 480 3.72 -7.16 -4.45
C TYR A 480 3.31 -6.23 -3.31
N LEU A 481 2.30 -6.60 -2.55
CA LEU A 481 1.78 -5.79 -1.44
C LEU A 481 2.85 -5.64 -0.34
N ASP A 482 3.48 -6.73 0.07
CA ASP A 482 4.61 -6.70 1.01
C ASP A 482 5.74 -5.79 0.53
N TYR A 483 6.14 -5.93 -0.74
CA TYR A 483 7.18 -5.12 -1.36
C TYR A 483 6.84 -3.62 -1.35
N MET A 484 5.58 -3.26 -1.61
CA MET A 484 5.14 -1.88 -1.59
C MET A 484 5.03 -1.32 -0.16
N LEU A 485 4.67 -2.15 0.81
CA LEU A 485 4.49 -1.72 2.20
C LEU A 485 5.81 -1.68 2.98
N PHE A 486 6.70 -2.64 2.79
CA PHE A 486 7.90 -2.78 3.64
C PHE A 486 9.19 -2.40 2.89
N PRO A 487 10.07 -1.59 3.55
CA PRO A 487 10.03 -1.14 4.94
C PRO A 487 9.32 0.21 5.21
N ARG A 488 8.52 0.77 4.26
CA ARG A 488 7.84 2.07 4.45
C ARG A 488 6.90 2.08 5.67
N LEU A 489 6.20 0.97 5.91
CA LEU A 489 5.30 0.85 7.07
C LEU A 489 6.07 0.87 8.40
N CYS A 490 7.31 0.34 8.42
CA CYS A 490 8.21 0.46 9.58
C CYS A 490 8.62 1.92 9.82
N ALA A 491 8.90 2.66 8.75
CA ALA A 491 9.23 4.08 8.83
C ALA A 491 8.03 4.92 9.30
N LEU A 492 6.81 4.60 8.84
CA LEU A 492 5.58 5.20 9.35
C LEU A 492 5.42 4.96 10.85
N SER A 493 5.65 3.73 11.32
CA SER A 493 5.52 3.41 12.73
C SER A 493 6.46 4.24 13.62
N GLU A 494 7.68 4.51 13.16
CA GLU A 494 8.61 5.44 13.84
C GLU A 494 8.05 6.86 13.91
N VAL A 495 7.46 7.38 12.83
CA VAL A 495 6.87 8.73 12.80
C VAL A 495 5.62 8.82 13.67
N ALA A 496 4.81 7.76 13.68
CA ALA A 496 3.53 7.72 14.39
C ALA A 496 3.66 7.45 15.89
N TRP A 497 4.65 6.64 16.25
CA TRP A 497 4.87 6.18 17.64
C TRP A 497 5.91 6.99 18.38
N SER A 498 7.12 7.17 17.79
CA SER A 498 8.29 7.62 18.54
C SER A 498 8.26 9.14 18.78
N ARG A 499 8.38 9.56 20.03
CA ARG A 499 8.51 10.98 20.40
C ARG A 499 9.84 11.56 19.89
N ASN A 500 10.92 10.77 20.00
CA ASN A 500 12.26 11.07 19.51
C ASN A 500 12.63 10.08 18.41
N LYS A 501 12.07 10.27 17.20
CA LYS A 501 12.33 9.35 16.09
C LYS A 501 13.81 9.33 15.69
N ARG A 502 14.27 8.17 15.22
CA ARG A 502 15.64 7.93 14.75
C ARG A 502 16.01 8.80 13.55
N SER A 503 17.32 9.07 13.39
CA SER A 503 17.87 9.48 12.11
C SER A 503 17.74 8.33 11.08
N TRP A 504 17.92 8.64 9.81
CA TRP A 504 17.93 7.61 8.77
C TRP A 504 18.99 6.53 9.01
N GLU A 505 20.19 6.93 9.43
CA GLU A 505 21.30 6.02 9.71
C GLU A 505 20.98 5.06 10.86
N GLN A 506 20.38 5.57 11.93
CA GLN A 506 19.94 4.77 13.07
C GLN A 506 18.79 3.83 12.71
N PHE A 507 17.80 4.31 11.95
CA PHE A 507 16.70 3.50 11.46
C PHE A 507 17.21 2.39 10.53
N SER A 508 18.03 2.74 9.54
CA SER A 508 18.63 1.77 8.63
C SER A 508 19.45 0.72 9.37
N ALA A 509 20.20 1.11 10.41
CA ALA A 509 20.93 0.18 11.27
C ALA A 509 19.98 -0.78 12.00
N ALA A 510 18.86 -0.29 12.57
CA ALA A 510 17.87 -1.13 13.23
C ALA A 510 17.22 -2.13 12.26
N MET A 511 16.88 -1.67 11.05
CA MET A 511 16.36 -2.53 10.00
C MET A 511 17.37 -3.62 9.62
N ASN A 512 18.58 -3.23 9.29
CA ASN A 512 19.62 -4.13 8.78
C ASN A 512 20.12 -5.13 9.82
N LYS A 513 20.26 -4.72 11.08
CA LYS A 513 20.85 -5.58 12.13
C LYS A 513 19.82 -6.46 12.82
N ALA A 514 18.52 -6.12 12.77
CA ALA A 514 17.53 -6.89 13.47
C ALA A 514 16.21 -7.08 12.69
N HIS A 515 15.60 -6.00 12.17
CA HIS A 515 14.20 -6.06 11.78
C HIS A 515 13.98 -6.86 10.48
N PHE A 516 14.87 -6.77 9.50
CA PHE A 516 14.78 -7.59 8.28
C PHE A 516 14.82 -9.09 8.59
N SER A 517 15.63 -9.53 9.56
CA SER A 517 15.65 -10.94 9.97
C SER A 517 14.32 -11.37 10.65
N ARG A 518 13.64 -10.45 11.35
CA ARG A 518 12.28 -10.70 11.86
C ARG A 518 11.28 -10.82 10.72
N MET A 519 11.37 -9.94 9.70
CA MET A 519 10.53 -10.03 8.49
C MET A 519 10.76 -11.34 7.73
N ASP A 520 12.03 -11.77 7.58
CA ASP A 520 12.36 -13.07 7.00
C ASP A 520 11.65 -14.20 7.74
N ALA A 521 11.69 -14.17 9.08
CA ALA A 521 11.05 -15.18 9.91
C ALA A 521 9.52 -15.17 9.82
N MET A 522 8.91 -14.01 9.57
CA MET A 522 7.47 -13.84 9.34
C MET A 522 7.04 -14.10 7.88
N GLY A 523 7.98 -14.41 6.99
CA GLY A 523 7.70 -14.64 5.58
C GLY A 523 7.24 -13.37 4.82
N VAL A 524 7.71 -12.19 5.26
CA VAL A 524 7.41 -10.92 4.61
C VAL A 524 8.41 -10.64 3.52
N THR A 525 7.95 -10.40 2.31
CA THR A 525 8.78 -9.93 1.19
C THR A 525 8.93 -8.40 1.30
N TYR A 526 10.15 -7.93 1.52
CA TYR A 526 10.41 -6.49 1.65
C TYR A 526 11.30 -5.96 0.54
N ARG A 527 11.14 -4.68 0.24
CA ARG A 527 12.00 -3.96 -0.69
C ARG A 527 13.39 -3.74 -0.09
N LEU A 528 14.40 -4.06 -0.87
CA LEU A 528 15.78 -3.60 -0.65
C LEU A 528 16.08 -2.39 -1.54
N GLU A 529 17.10 -1.60 -1.21
CA GLU A 529 17.56 -0.56 -2.13
C GLU A 529 18.06 -1.19 -3.44
N PRO A 530 17.64 -0.66 -4.61
CA PRO A 530 18.17 -1.11 -5.88
C PRO A 530 19.69 -0.91 -5.95
N PRO A 531 20.43 -1.82 -6.57
CA PRO A 531 21.87 -1.65 -6.76
C PRO A 531 22.18 -0.35 -7.51
N LYS A 532 23.14 0.40 -7.02
CA LYS A 532 23.71 1.52 -7.76
C LYS A 532 24.71 0.96 -8.77
N VAL A 533 24.43 1.15 -10.05
CA VAL A 533 25.28 0.66 -11.14
C VAL A 533 25.87 1.82 -11.91
N THR A 534 27.10 1.68 -12.33
CA THR A 534 27.84 2.65 -13.14
C THR A 534 28.51 1.94 -14.32
N TYR A 535 28.55 2.60 -15.46
CA TYR A 535 29.29 2.13 -16.63
C TYR A 535 30.22 3.23 -17.11
N ALA A 536 31.52 2.94 -17.15
CA ALA A 536 32.50 3.88 -17.63
C ALA A 536 33.69 3.12 -18.28
N SER A 537 34.17 3.59 -19.41
CA SER A 537 35.32 3.05 -20.09
C SER A 537 35.29 1.52 -20.33
N GLY A 538 34.09 1.00 -20.68
CA GLY A 538 33.91 -0.42 -20.92
C GLY A 538 33.81 -1.28 -19.64
N VAL A 539 33.74 -0.67 -18.48
CA VAL A 539 33.64 -1.35 -17.18
C VAL A 539 32.30 -1.06 -16.53
N LEU A 540 31.60 -2.11 -16.16
CA LEU A 540 30.30 -2.09 -15.49
C LEU A 540 30.53 -2.45 -14.02
N ALA A 541 30.27 -1.51 -13.13
CA ALA A 541 30.42 -1.68 -11.68
C ALA A 541 29.10 -1.47 -10.96
N ALA A 542 28.84 -2.29 -9.93
CA ALA A 542 27.65 -2.22 -9.11
C ALA A 542 27.98 -2.23 -7.62
N SER A 543 27.17 -1.55 -6.81
CA SER A 543 27.30 -1.49 -5.35
C SER A 543 25.94 -1.43 -4.69
N VAL A 544 25.88 -1.84 -3.42
CA VAL A 544 24.73 -1.73 -2.52
C VAL A 544 25.17 -1.05 -1.23
N SER A 545 24.28 -0.29 -0.62
CA SER A 545 24.55 0.48 0.62
C SER A 545 24.08 -0.21 1.89
N ASP A 546 23.20 -1.22 1.76
CA ASP A 546 22.47 -1.85 2.87
C ASP A 546 23.08 -3.19 3.35
N GLY A 547 24.24 -3.59 2.81
CA GLY A 547 24.90 -4.85 3.15
C GLY A 547 24.24 -6.10 2.56
N SER A 548 23.29 -5.94 1.63
CA SER A 548 22.70 -7.05 0.88
C SER A 548 23.72 -7.70 -0.06
N ILE A 549 23.42 -8.91 -0.49
CA ILE A 549 24.27 -9.64 -1.43
C ILE A 549 23.86 -9.27 -2.85
N LEU A 550 24.81 -8.81 -3.64
CA LEU A 550 24.60 -8.40 -5.00
C LEU A 550 24.76 -9.58 -5.98
N TYR A 551 23.78 -9.71 -6.87
CA TYR A 551 23.80 -10.65 -7.99
C TYR A 551 23.71 -9.89 -9.30
N TYR A 552 24.18 -10.49 -10.38
CA TYR A 552 23.88 -10.04 -11.73
C TYR A 552 23.35 -11.20 -12.58
N THR A 553 22.55 -10.87 -13.57
CA THR A 553 22.07 -11.82 -14.58
C THR A 553 22.58 -11.39 -15.94
N ASP A 554 23.21 -12.32 -16.67
CA ASP A 554 23.49 -12.14 -18.08
C ASP A 554 22.20 -12.50 -18.85
N GLU A 555 21.52 -11.49 -19.36
CA GLU A 555 20.22 -11.60 -20.01
C GLU A 555 20.26 -12.45 -21.30
N ARG A 556 21.44 -12.60 -21.90
CA ARG A 556 21.64 -13.47 -23.10
C ARG A 556 21.51 -14.95 -22.74
N THR A 557 21.90 -15.32 -21.54
CA THR A 557 21.92 -16.70 -21.07
C THR A 557 20.90 -17.00 -19.99
N GLY A 558 20.29 -15.96 -19.37
CA GLY A 558 19.42 -16.07 -18.22
C GLY A 558 20.16 -16.50 -16.93
N LYS A 559 21.51 -16.60 -16.97
CA LYS A 559 22.30 -17.08 -15.83
C LYS A 559 22.51 -15.97 -14.79
N SER A 560 22.01 -16.20 -13.57
CA SER A 560 22.24 -15.32 -12.42
C SER A 560 23.44 -15.79 -11.61
N VAL A 561 24.36 -14.86 -11.29
CA VAL A 561 25.61 -15.14 -10.59
C VAL A 561 25.85 -14.08 -9.52
N LYS A 562 26.43 -14.47 -8.37
CA LYS A 562 26.85 -13.53 -7.33
C LYS A 562 27.89 -12.55 -7.91
N TYR A 563 27.63 -11.26 -7.74
CA TYR A 563 28.54 -10.20 -8.18
C TYR A 563 29.68 -10.04 -7.18
N ASN A 564 30.91 -10.20 -7.66
CA ASN A 564 32.13 -10.11 -6.83
C ASN A 564 33.14 -9.11 -7.39
N LYS A 565 33.03 -8.71 -8.65
CA LYS A 565 33.97 -7.80 -9.32
C LYS A 565 33.31 -7.11 -10.51
N PRO A 566 33.80 -5.94 -10.93
CA PRO A 566 33.33 -5.27 -12.13
C PRO A 566 33.38 -6.14 -13.37
N ILE A 567 32.46 -5.94 -14.29
CA ILE A 567 32.30 -6.68 -15.54
C ILE A 567 32.85 -5.82 -16.67
N THR A 568 33.84 -6.32 -17.42
CA THR A 568 34.31 -5.67 -18.65
C THR A 568 33.38 -6.09 -19.78
N THR A 569 32.72 -5.11 -20.43
CA THR A 569 31.78 -5.36 -21.53
C THR A 569 31.64 -4.12 -22.41
N THR A 570 31.38 -4.33 -23.68
CA THR A 570 30.94 -3.28 -24.61
C THR A 570 29.42 -3.20 -24.70
N GLU A 571 28.69 -4.16 -24.06
CA GLU A 571 27.26 -4.31 -24.12
C GLU A 571 26.65 -4.34 -22.70
N PRO A 572 26.69 -3.21 -21.96
CA PRO A 572 26.23 -3.16 -20.57
C PRO A 572 24.73 -3.52 -20.43
N HIS A 573 23.93 -3.31 -21.46
CA HIS A 573 22.51 -3.61 -21.50
C HIS A 573 22.17 -5.12 -21.39
N ASN A 574 23.15 -5.99 -21.60
CA ASN A 574 22.99 -7.44 -21.44
C ASN A 574 23.05 -7.91 -19.98
N TYR A 575 23.25 -7.04 -19.05
CA TYR A 575 23.38 -7.39 -17.63
C TYR A 575 22.33 -6.66 -16.78
N SER A 576 21.66 -7.38 -15.89
CA SER A 576 20.82 -6.83 -14.82
C SER A 576 21.44 -7.15 -13.46
N PHE A 577 21.15 -6.34 -12.46
CA PHE A 577 21.69 -6.51 -11.11
C PHE A 577 20.56 -6.58 -10.10
N GLU A 578 20.74 -7.34 -9.05
CA GLU A 578 19.75 -7.58 -8.01
C GLU A 578 20.46 -7.67 -6.67
N SER A 579 19.96 -6.95 -5.66
CA SER A 579 20.35 -7.13 -4.26
C SER A 579 19.43 -8.16 -3.60
N ARG A 580 20.00 -9.09 -2.83
CA ARG A 580 19.28 -10.16 -2.15
C ARG A 580 19.65 -10.22 -0.68
N ARG A 581 18.66 -10.44 0.17
CA ARG A 581 18.84 -10.66 1.59
C ARG A 581 17.62 -11.43 2.13
N GLY A 582 17.83 -12.63 2.67
CA GLY A 582 16.73 -13.44 3.20
C GLY A 582 15.61 -13.63 2.18
N THR A 583 14.37 -13.34 2.61
CA THR A 583 13.19 -13.29 1.75
C THR A 583 13.09 -11.96 0.97
N GLY A 584 13.87 -10.97 1.38
CA GLY A 584 13.96 -9.68 0.69
C GLY A 584 14.53 -9.88 -0.71
N LYS A 585 13.70 -9.57 -1.67
CA LYS A 585 14.09 -9.44 -3.07
C LYS A 585 14.12 -7.96 -3.37
N SER A 586 15.24 -7.43 -3.77
CA SER A 586 15.13 -6.31 -4.65
C SER A 586 14.54 -6.89 -5.93
N LYS A 587 13.37 -6.45 -6.31
CA LYS A 587 13.07 -6.54 -7.72
C LYS A 587 14.01 -5.53 -8.39
N THR A 588 15.10 -5.99 -8.90
CA THR A 588 15.65 -5.32 -10.03
C THR A 588 14.53 -5.34 -11.05
N THR A 589 13.88 -4.26 -11.17
CA THR A 589 13.47 -3.87 -12.48
C THR A 589 14.79 -3.74 -13.20
N GLY A 590 15.18 -4.70 -13.99
CA GLY A 590 16.49 -4.90 -14.60
C GLY A 590 17.09 -3.73 -15.34
N SER A 591 16.93 -2.58 -14.84
CA SER A 591 17.42 -1.38 -15.40
C SER A 591 17.67 -0.39 -14.29
N THR A 592 18.79 -0.45 -13.81
CA THR A 592 19.48 0.81 -13.66
C THR A 592 19.36 1.54 -14.99
N GLU A 593 19.40 2.84 -14.98
CA GLU A 593 19.30 3.66 -16.20
C GLU A 593 20.21 3.21 -17.36
N TYR A 594 21.23 2.41 -17.10
CA TYR A 594 22.17 1.84 -18.05
C TYR A 594 21.68 0.59 -18.79
N PHE A 595 20.75 -0.16 -18.22
CA PHE A 595 20.08 -1.30 -18.87
C PHE A 595 18.68 -0.92 -19.35
N ALA A 596 18.27 0.29 -19.03
CA ALA A 596 17.11 0.88 -19.62
C ALA A 596 17.27 0.84 -21.13
N THR A 597 16.27 0.35 -21.78
CA THR A 597 15.86 0.67 -23.11
C THR A 597 16.82 1.60 -23.82
N LEU A 598 17.53 1.13 -24.82
CA LEU A 598 18.24 2.01 -25.75
C LEU A 598 17.27 3.12 -26.12
N LYS A 599 17.73 4.36 -26.11
CA LYS A 599 16.91 5.53 -26.41
C LYS A 599 17.41 6.21 -27.70
N PRO A 600 17.36 5.53 -28.85
CA PRO A 600 17.78 6.13 -30.11
C PRO A 600 16.84 7.29 -30.45
N ALA A 601 17.36 8.31 -31.09
CA ALA A 601 16.52 9.37 -31.62
C ALA A 601 15.55 8.80 -32.64
N VAL A 602 14.24 9.08 -32.45
CA VAL A 602 13.15 8.50 -33.24
C VAL A 602 12.10 9.54 -33.55
N THR A 603 11.63 9.57 -34.77
CA THR A 603 10.42 10.31 -35.17
C THR A 603 9.24 9.38 -35.16
N VAL A 604 8.14 9.80 -34.52
CA VAL A 604 6.90 9.00 -34.46
C VAL A 604 5.80 9.68 -35.23
N THR A 605 5.15 8.95 -36.11
CA THR A 605 4.00 9.39 -36.90
C THR A 605 2.88 8.35 -36.83
N THR A 606 1.65 8.74 -37.12
CA THR A 606 0.49 7.85 -37.07
C THR A 606 -0.62 8.36 -38.01
N SER A 607 -1.41 7.42 -38.51
CA SER A 607 -2.63 7.70 -39.28
C SER A 607 -3.80 8.17 -38.38
N ILE A 608 -3.70 8.01 -37.06
CA ILE A 608 -4.79 8.31 -36.15
C ILE A 608 -4.55 9.68 -35.52
N PRO A 609 -5.50 10.63 -35.61
CA PRO A 609 -5.38 11.92 -34.96
C PRO A 609 -5.16 11.79 -33.45
N CYS A 610 -4.21 12.56 -32.91
CA CYS A 610 -3.84 12.54 -31.49
C CYS A 610 -4.40 13.76 -30.76
N SER A 611 -4.60 13.60 -29.46
CA SER A 611 -5.03 14.67 -28.57
C SER A 611 -3.95 15.77 -28.50
N SER A 612 -4.35 17.04 -28.55
CA SER A 612 -3.44 18.17 -28.35
C SER A 612 -2.79 18.20 -26.96
N ARG A 613 -3.45 17.60 -25.95
CA ARG A 613 -2.88 17.47 -24.59
C ARG A 613 -1.77 16.42 -24.52
N THR A 614 -1.78 15.43 -25.42
CA THR A 614 -0.78 14.37 -25.51
C THR A 614 -0.32 14.21 -26.95
N PRO A 615 0.49 15.14 -27.48
CA PRO A 615 0.89 15.14 -28.89
C PRO A 615 1.74 13.93 -29.25
N ILE A 616 1.72 13.50 -30.53
CA ILE A 616 2.44 12.30 -30.98
C ILE A 616 3.93 12.34 -30.69
N THR A 617 4.54 13.52 -30.61
CA THR A 617 5.95 13.70 -30.25
C THR A 617 6.28 13.16 -28.84
N ASN A 618 5.29 12.97 -27.96
CA ASN A 618 5.51 12.35 -26.67
C ASN A 618 5.88 10.86 -26.79
N ALA A 619 5.43 10.15 -27.83
CA ALA A 619 5.82 8.77 -28.05
C ALA A 619 7.32 8.59 -28.43
N ALA A 620 7.98 9.65 -28.86
CA ALA A 620 9.42 9.67 -29.07
C ALA A 620 10.23 9.90 -27.78
N LYS A 621 9.57 10.28 -26.66
CA LYS A 621 10.19 10.47 -25.34
C LYS A 621 10.15 9.17 -24.59
N TYR A 622 11.28 8.50 -24.45
CA TYR A 622 11.38 7.24 -23.71
C TYR A 622 11.06 7.43 -22.24
N GLY A 623 10.33 6.47 -21.69
CA GLY A 623 9.84 6.50 -20.30
C GLY A 623 8.33 6.30 -20.23
N ASN A 624 7.66 6.92 -19.27
CA ASN A 624 6.20 6.78 -19.06
C ASN A 624 5.36 7.77 -19.91
N SER A 625 5.91 8.29 -21.01
CA SER A 625 5.17 9.21 -21.87
C SER A 625 4.18 8.43 -22.74
N ILE A 626 2.91 8.78 -22.64
CA ILE A 626 1.83 8.18 -23.42
C ILE A 626 1.21 9.24 -24.35
N VAL A 627 0.68 8.79 -25.48
CA VAL A 627 -0.10 9.58 -26.42
C VAL A 627 -1.49 9.00 -26.50
N ARG A 628 -2.52 9.82 -26.45
CA ARG A 628 -3.91 9.39 -26.64
C ARG A 628 -4.41 9.84 -28.01
N THR A 629 -4.99 8.94 -28.77
CA THR A 629 -5.68 9.29 -30.01
C THR A 629 -7.03 9.94 -29.72
N THR A 630 -7.60 10.63 -30.71
CA THR A 630 -8.92 11.27 -30.56
C THR A 630 -10.08 10.38 -30.99
N ARG A 631 -9.78 9.22 -31.57
CA ARG A 631 -10.73 8.19 -31.98
C ARG A 631 -10.15 6.79 -31.81
N ALA A 632 -11.03 5.81 -31.88
CA ALA A 632 -10.69 4.40 -31.99
C ALA A 632 -9.91 4.08 -33.30
N ALA A 633 -9.10 3.02 -33.28
CA ALA A 633 -8.43 2.54 -34.49
C ALA A 633 -9.42 1.89 -35.47
N LYS A 634 -9.08 1.95 -36.75
CA LYS A 634 -9.75 1.24 -37.82
C LYS A 634 -8.75 0.28 -38.47
N SER A 635 -9.24 -0.73 -39.19
CA SER A 635 -8.36 -1.57 -40.02
C SER A 635 -7.58 -0.70 -40.99
N GLY A 636 -6.27 -0.91 -41.09
CA GLY A 636 -5.34 -0.13 -41.87
C GLY A 636 -4.73 1.09 -41.15
N ASP A 637 -5.18 1.41 -39.95
CA ASP A 637 -4.49 2.42 -39.15
C ASP A 637 -3.10 1.93 -38.69
N TRP A 638 -2.18 2.87 -38.61
CA TRP A 638 -0.79 2.55 -38.28
C TRP A 638 -0.12 3.58 -37.34
N ILE A 639 0.96 3.14 -36.69
CA ILE A 639 1.88 3.92 -35.91
C ILE A 639 3.30 3.58 -36.38
N GLU A 640 4.06 4.56 -36.84
CA GLU A 640 5.42 4.37 -37.35
C GLU A 640 6.45 5.07 -36.47
N TYR A 641 7.50 4.35 -36.17
CA TYR A 641 8.71 4.81 -35.46
C TYR A 641 9.88 4.75 -36.43
N ARG A 642 10.38 5.92 -36.85
CA ARG A 642 11.51 6.06 -37.78
C ARG A 642 12.74 6.52 -37.04
N PHE A 643 13.78 5.72 -37.05
CA PHE A 643 15.04 6.01 -36.38
C PHE A 643 15.88 6.97 -37.19
N GLU A 644 16.54 7.98 -36.54
CA GLU A 644 17.44 8.90 -37.23
C GLU A 644 18.67 8.20 -37.79
N LYS A 645 19.11 7.10 -37.14
CA LYS A 645 20.18 6.21 -37.60
C LYS A 645 19.67 4.79 -37.54
N PRO A 646 20.05 3.92 -38.50
CA PRO A 646 19.65 2.52 -38.46
C PRO A 646 19.99 1.87 -37.13
N LEU A 647 19.00 1.30 -36.49
CA LEU A 647 19.12 0.73 -35.14
C LEU A 647 19.51 -0.75 -35.22
N LYS A 648 20.65 -1.09 -34.66
CA LYS A 648 21.01 -2.47 -34.38
C LYS A 648 20.81 -2.75 -32.90
N CYS A 649 19.91 -3.65 -32.56
CA CYS A 649 19.57 -4.01 -31.19
C CYS A 649 19.18 -5.49 -31.12
N ARG A 650 19.10 -6.02 -29.93
CA ARG A 650 18.70 -7.42 -29.72
C ARG A 650 17.20 -7.62 -29.92
N GLU A 651 16.41 -6.71 -29.37
CA GLU A 651 14.96 -6.81 -29.34
C GLU A 651 14.31 -5.42 -29.32
N ILE A 652 13.24 -5.24 -30.06
CA ILE A 652 12.33 -4.11 -29.91
C ILE A 652 10.99 -4.66 -29.47
N TYR A 653 10.46 -4.21 -28.36
CA TYR A 653 9.08 -4.46 -27.96
C TYR A 653 8.24 -3.22 -28.28
N ALA A 654 7.29 -3.42 -29.19
CA ALA A 654 6.33 -2.42 -29.62
C ALA A 654 4.97 -2.70 -28.98
N GLN A 655 4.38 -1.72 -28.32
CA GLN A 655 3.13 -1.87 -27.56
C GLN A 655 2.19 -0.71 -27.87
N THR A 656 0.94 -1.02 -28.17
CA THR A 656 -0.19 -0.10 -28.10
C THR A 656 -1.02 -0.41 -26.86
N GLY A 657 -1.79 0.56 -26.37
CA GLY A 657 -2.56 0.39 -25.14
C GLY A 657 -1.77 0.72 -23.87
N HIS A 658 -2.43 0.61 -22.77
CA HIS A 658 -1.84 0.76 -21.44
C HIS A 658 -2.29 -0.42 -20.59
N ILE A 659 -1.38 -1.01 -19.84
CA ILE A 659 -1.63 -2.22 -19.02
C ILE A 659 -2.82 -2.06 -18.06
N HIS A 660 -3.17 -0.82 -17.75
CA HIS A 660 -4.24 -0.47 -16.82
C HIS A 660 -5.51 0.07 -17.50
N LEU A 661 -5.55 0.11 -18.85
CA LEU A 661 -6.71 0.64 -19.57
C LEU A 661 -7.24 -0.41 -20.55
N ARG A 662 -8.48 -0.83 -20.33
CA ARG A 662 -9.14 -1.84 -21.17
C ARG A 662 -9.20 -1.38 -22.61
N ARG A 663 -8.80 -2.28 -23.53
CA ARG A 663 -9.04 -2.19 -25.00
C ARG A 663 -8.65 -0.88 -25.68
N CYS A 664 -7.75 -0.11 -25.05
CA CYS A 664 -7.14 1.07 -25.67
C CYS A 664 -5.92 0.70 -26.56
N HIS A 665 -5.86 -0.54 -27.03
CA HIS A 665 -4.82 -1.09 -27.89
C HIS A 665 -5.39 -1.51 -29.24
N PHE A 666 -4.53 -1.84 -30.19
CA PHE A 666 -4.93 -2.51 -31.40
C PHE A 666 -5.34 -3.95 -31.06
N LEU A 667 -6.62 -4.27 -31.21
CA LEU A 667 -7.17 -5.58 -30.86
C LEU A 667 -6.59 -6.71 -31.72
N ALA A 668 -6.33 -6.43 -33.00
CA ALA A 668 -5.63 -7.30 -33.90
C ALA A 668 -4.75 -6.47 -34.82
N GLY A 669 -3.61 -7.03 -35.20
CA GLY A 669 -2.66 -6.33 -36.05
C GLY A 669 -1.30 -7.04 -36.10
N TYR A 670 -0.35 -6.38 -36.71
CA TYR A 670 1.01 -6.88 -36.85
C TYR A 670 2.04 -5.75 -36.76
N VAL A 671 3.29 -6.16 -36.56
CA VAL A 671 4.45 -5.29 -36.69
C VAL A 671 5.19 -5.58 -37.97
N GLU A 672 5.55 -4.54 -38.69
CA GLU A 672 6.44 -4.58 -39.85
C GLU A 672 7.67 -3.70 -39.62
N VAL A 673 8.79 -4.07 -40.23
CA VAL A 673 10.05 -3.32 -40.13
C VAL A 673 10.59 -3.02 -41.53
N SER A 674 11.30 -1.88 -41.62
CA SER A 674 12.05 -1.52 -42.82
C SER A 674 13.56 -1.64 -42.53
N TYR A 675 14.26 -2.36 -43.41
CA TYR A 675 15.70 -2.56 -43.35
C TYR A 675 16.46 -1.65 -44.33
N ASP A 676 15.76 -0.91 -45.17
CA ASP A 676 16.31 0.00 -46.17
C ASP A 676 15.77 1.43 -46.04
N GLY A 677 14.80 1.64 -45.18
CA GLY A 677 14.14 2.93 -44.96
C GLY A 677 12.87 3.14 -45.84
N GLU A 678 12.62 2.27 -46.83
CA GLU A 678 11.52 2.43 -47.79
C GLU A 678 10.53 1.26 -47.75
N ASN A 679 11.03 0.02 -47.84
CA ASN A 679 10.22 -1.17 -47.93
C ASN A 679 9.97 -1.79 -46.54
N PHE A 680 8.71 -2.16 -46.26
CA PHE A 680 8.33 -2.78 -44.99
C PHE A 680 8.07 -4.28 -45.17
N THR A 681 8.55 -5.06 -44.19
CA THR A 681 8.36 -6.51 -44.12
C THR A 681 7.67 -6.83 -42.81
N ARG A 682 6.56 -7.58 -42.85
CA ARG A 682 5.85 -8.07 -41.65
C ARG A 682 6.70 -9.08 -40.92
N VAL A 683 6.88 -8.88 -39.60
CA VAL A 683 7.80 -9.66 -38.76
C VAL A 683 7.13 -10.29 -37.53
N ALA A 684 6.04 -9.74 -37.03
CA ALA A 684 5.36 -10.26 -35.86
C ALA A 684 3.86 -9.94 -35.85
N GLU A 685 3.06 -10.81 -35.24
CA GLU A 685 1.64 -10.56 -34.92
C GLU A 685 1.52 -9.88 -33.56
N LEU A 686 0.46 -9.07 -33.39
CA LEU A 686 0.16 -8.48 -32.09
C LEU A 686 -0.55 -9.50 -31.20
N THR A 687 -0.07 -9.58 -29.95
CA THR A 687 -0.77 -10.23 -28.85
C THR A 687 -1.04 -9.18 -27.78
N ASP A 688 -2.29 -8.97 -27.40
CA ASP A 688 -2.70 -7.92 -26.45
C ASP A 688 -2.15 -6.53 -26.81
N GLY A 689 -2.16 -6.21 -28.10
CA GLY A 689 -1.71 -4.93 -28.65
C GLY A 689 -0.21 -4.72 -28.69
N GLY A 690 0.60 -5.74 -28.42
CA GLY A 690 2.06 -5.68 -28.43
C GLY A 690 2.73 -6.83 -29.15
N ALA A 691 3.97 -6.63 -29.57
CA ALA A 691 4.83 -7.67 -30.16
C ALA A 691 6.31 -7.38 -29.91
N ALA A 692 7.09 -8.47 -29.78
CA ALA A 692 8.54 -8.42 -29.76
C ALA A 692 9.09 -8.63 -31.19
N VAL A 693 10.04 -7.81 -31.57
CA VAL A 693 10.78 -7.91 -32.82
C VAL A 693 12.23 -8.21 -32.54
N VAL A 694 12.73 -9.33 -33.04
CA VAL A 694 14.14 -9.73 -32.98
C VAL A 694 14.70 -9.69 -34.40
N SER A 695 15.84 -9.03 -34.59
CA SER A 695 16.45 -8.88 -35.91
C SER A 695 17.97 -8.83 -35.85
N ASP A 696 18.64 -9.57 -36.71
CA ASP A 696 20.08 -9.49 -36.92
C ASP A 696 20.49 -8.30 -37.80
N LYS A 697 19.53 -7.72 -38.53
CA LYS A 697 19.74 -6.58 -39.40
C LYS A 697 19.42 -5.29 -38.71
N ALA A 698 20.10 -4.20 -39.08
CA ALA A 698 19.75 -2.87 -38.60
C ALA A 698 18.38 -2.43 -39.16
N ILE A 699 17.56 -1.87 -38.27
CA ILE A 699 16.19 -1.43 -38.56
C ILE A 699 16.19 0.08 -38.75
N TYR A 700 15.64 0.56 -39.87
CA TYR A 700 15.44 1.98 -40.16
C TYR A 700 14.11 2.52 -39.66
N ALA A 701 13.06 1.68 -39.75
CA ALA A 701 11.74 2.02 -39.25
C ALA A 701 11.01 0.78 -38.77
N LEU A 702 10.09 0.97 -37.82
CA LEU A 702 9.17 -0.03 -37.32
C LEU A 702 7.75 0.56 -37.42
N ARG A 703 6.79 -0.23 -37.88
CA ARG A 703 5.39 0.17 -38.00
C ARG A 703 4.51 -0.87 -37.31
N ILE A 704 3.55 -0.40 -36.51
CA ILE A 704 2.47 -1.23 -35.95
C ILE A 704 1.23 -0.95 -36.78
N VAL A 705 0.59 -1.98 -37.31
CA VAL A 705 -0.58 -1.87 -38.21
C VAL A 705 -1.76 -2.59 -37.58
N ALA A 706 -2.90 -1.90 -37.48
CA ALA A 706 -4.16 -2.50 -37.06
C ALA A 706 -4.85 -3.26 -38.23
N THR A 707 -5.36 -4.47 -37.99
CA THR A 707 -6.14 -5.26 -38.98
C THR A 707 -7.62 -5.34 -38.60
N SER A 708 -8.02 -4.89 -37.43
CA SER A 708 -9.41 -4.80 -37.02
C SER A 708 -9.74 -3.42 -36.49
N ARG A 709 -11.03 -3.13 -36.38
CA ARG A 709 -11.51 -1.98 -35.63
C ARG A 709 -11.25 -2.25 -34.15
N SER A 710 -10.62 -1.30 -33.41
CA SER A 710 -10.67 -1.31 -31.97
C SER A 710 -12.11 -1.06 -31.51
N ASP A 711 -12.42 -1.31 -30.22
CA ASP A 711 -13.73 -0.96 -29.68
C ASP A 711 -14.09 0.48 -30.07
N ALA A 712 -15.30 0.69 -30.61
CA ALA A 712 -15.72 1.94 -31.19
C ALA A 712 -15.65 3.14 -30.24
N GLU A 713 -15.50 2.87 -28.97
CA GLU A 713 -15.55 3.82 -27.88
C GLU A 713 -14.17 4.13 -27.27
N ASN A 714 -13.11 3.38 -27.65
CA ASN A 714 -11.81 3.47 -27.02
C ASN A 714 -10.78 4.18 -27.90
N GLN A 715 -10.29 5.29 -27.39
CA GLN A 715 -9.08 5.93 -27.89
C GLN A 715 -7.90 4.97 -27.73
N VAL A 716 -7.02 4.92 -28.72
CA VAL A 716 -5.79 4.14 -28.63
C VAL A 716 -4.74 4.90 -27.83
N VAL A 717 -4.05 4.19 -26.97
CA VAL A 717 -2.85 4.70 -26.29
C VAL A 717 -1.62 4.24 -27.08
N ILE A 718 -0.80 5.20 -27.49
CA ILE A 718 0.48 4.96 -28.17
C ILE A 718 1.59 5.13 -27.13
N GLN A 719 2.46 4.14 -27.05
CA GLN A 719 3.61 4.13 -26.14
C GLN A 719 4.92 4.36 -26.89
N SER A 720 5.97 4.73 -26.18
CA SER A 720 7.33 4.64 -26.71
C SER A 720 7.80 3.19 -26.80
N LEU A 721 8.70 2.90 -27.75
CA LEU A 721 9.29 1.57 -27.90
C LEU A 721 10.14 1.21 -26.67
N LYS A 722 10.18 -0.08 -26.35
CA LYS A 722 11.17 -0.65 -25.41
C LYS A 722 12.23 -1.38 -26.24
N ILE A 723 13.47 -0.93 -26.20
CA ILE A 723 14.53 -1.41 -27.07
C ILE A 723 15.66 -1.98 -26.18
N LYS A 724 16.06 -3.22 -26.43
CA LYS A 724 17.08 -3.93 -25.65
C LYS A 724 18.29 -4.29 -26.50
#